data_c6f51c5d6efde45918c8eb9eaedd3787
#
_entry.id   c6f51c5d6efde45918c8eb9eaedd3787
#
_cell.length_a   1.000
_cell.length_b   1.000
_cell.length_c   1.000
_cell.angle_alpha   90.00
_cell.angle_beta   90.00
_cell.angle_gamma   90.00
#
_symmetry.space_group_name_H-M   'P 1'
#
loop_
_entity.id
_entity.type
_entity.pdbx_description
1 polymer ?
#
loop_
_entity_poly.entity_id
_entity_poly.type
_entity_poly.pdbx_seq_one_letter_code
_entity_poly.pdbx_strand_id
1 'polypeptide(L)'
;MEKIEVFGARVHNLKNVDVEMPRNSLTVITGLSGSGKSSLAFDTIFAEGQRRYIETFSAYARNFLGNMQRPDVDKITGLSPVISIEQKTTNKNPRSTVGTVTEIYDYLRLLFARAADAYSYASGEKMVKYTEEQIAQTIHEAYLDKRIFILAPLVRQRKGHYRELFDSMRRKGYLYARVDGKIEDLVEGMKVDRYKNHNIEVVIDKMQVKEGDNERLAKTIQTALRQGEGTMMILDKDSGEIRNFSKKLMDPVTGIAYGDPAPNMFSFNSPEGACPRCKGLGMVNEIDMAKVVPDDKLSIHEGAIVPLGKYKNQLIFWQIEVILNNYDCTLKTPFKDIPAQAVDDIMFGCMEKVRIPKEKVHTSSDYFTNYDGVIKYLKTIIENDESAAGQKWADQFLAMTECPECHGMRLKKESLAYKLWDSNIAEVANLDLIALKEWLVALPEHISETQRKIGSEILKELTTRVDFLLEVGLDYLSLNRQSATLSGGESQRIRLATQIGSQLVNVLYILDEPSIGLHQRDNCRLIDSLKQLRDLGNTVLVVEHDRDMMLAADYIVDIGPKAGRKGGEVVFQGTPQEMLRQHTLTAQYLNNEMKIEVPKERRKGNGKSIIIHGARGNNLKNIDVEFPLGKLIVVTGVSGSGKSTLINETLQPILSQHFYRSLKKPMAYDSIEGLDNIDKVVNVDQSPLGRTPRSNPATYTGVFSDIRSLFVGLPEAQIRGYKPGRFSFNVKGGRCEACGGNGYKTIEMTFLPDVMVPCEVCQGKRYNRETLEVRYKGKSIADVLDMTINQAVEFFQAVPAILQKISALQQVGLGYIKLGQSSTTLSGGESQRVKLATELAKRDTGKTLYILDEPTTGLHFEDIRILMDVIQKLVDKGNTVIIIEHNLDVIKLADHIIDIGPEGGRGGGQVLATGTPEEVAQSKKGYTPRFLKEELERK
;
A
#
# COMPACT_ATOMS: atom_id res chain seq x y z
N MET A 1 9.97 16.68 -39.59
CA MET A 1 9.70 16.50 -38.14
C MET A 1 10.95 15.92 -37.50
N GLU A 2 11.32 16.43 -36.31
CA GLU A 2 12.40 15.79 -35.55
C GLU A 2 11.96 14.40 -35.13
N LYS A 3 12.88 13.42 -35.18
CA LYS A 3 12.59 12.02 -34.89
C LYS A 3 13.51 11.49 -33.79
N ILE A 4 13.05 10.51 -33.05
CA ILE A 4 13.89 9.60 -32.28
C ILE A 4 14.23 8.44 -33.20
N GLU A 5 15.51 8.21 -33.44
CA GLU A 5 16.00 7.13 -34.30
C GLU A 5 16.85 6.16 -33.49
N VAL A 6 16.52 4.88 -33.54
CA VAL A 6 17.24 3.77 -32.90
C VAL A 6 17.80 2.91 -34.00
N PHE A 7 19.10 2.63 -33.97
CA PHE A 7 19.80 1.81 -34.96
C PHE A 7 20.46 0.62 -34.27
N GLY A 8 20.19 -0.57 -34.77
CA GLY A 8 20.84 -1.79 -34.39
C GLY A 8 20.60 -2.23 -32.95
N ALA A 9 19.37 -2.12 -32.42
CA ALA A 9 19.05 -2.60 -31.07
C ALA A 9 19.05 -4.13 -30.99
N ARG A 10 19.82 -4.70 -30.03
CA ARG A 10 20.05 -6.15 -29.85
C ARG A 10 19.85 -6.61 -28.42
N VAL A 11 19.22 -5.79 -27.60
CA VAL A 11 18.98 -6.11 -26.18
C VAL A 11 17.97 -7.29 -26.08
N HIS A 12 18.28 -8.27 -25.26
CA HIS A 12 17.49 -9.48 -25.03
C HIS A 12 17.14 -10.26 -26.31
N ASN A 13 15.90 -10.21 -26.78
CA ASN A 13 15.43 -10.91 -27.97
C ASN A 13 15.34 -10.04 -29.22
N LEU A 14 15.71 -8.77 -29.15
CA LEU A 14 15.71 -7.88 -30.30
C LEU A 14 16.76 -8.31 -31.35
N LYS A 15 16.36 -8.28 -32.62
CA LYS A 15 17.17 -8.78 -33.75
C LYS A 15 17.71 -7.64 -34.60
N ASN A 16 18.64 -6.85 -34.05
CA ASN A 16 19.25 -5.73 -34.78
C ASN A 16 18.20 -4.77 -35.31
N VAL A 17 17.36 -4.28 -34.43
CA VAL A 17 16.16 -3.50 -34.77
C VAL A 17 16.53 -2.05 -35.06
N ASP A 18 16.05 -1.56 -36.22
CA ASP A 18 16.02 -0.15 -36.56
C ASP A 18 14.58 0.38 -36.45
N VAL A 19 14.39 1.52 -35.76
CA VAL A 19 13.06 2.11 -35.58
C VAL A 19 13.15 3.64 -35.54
N GLU A 20 12.19 4.28 -36.18
CA GLU A 20 12.02 5.73 -36.18
C GLU A 20 10.70 6.11 -35.52
N MET A 21 10.71 7.09 -34.66
CA MET A 21 9.50 7.59 -33.97
C MET A 21 9.47 9.12 -34.02
N PRO A 22 8.33 9.74 -34.34
CA PRO A 22 8.24 11.20 -34.33
C PRO A 22 8.32 11.74 -32.90
N ARG A 23 8.97 12.91 -32.74
CA ARG A 23 8.95 13.67 -31.48
C ARG A 23 7.64 14.45 -31.35
N ASN A 24 7.32 14.87 -30.12
CA ASN A 24 6.08 15.59 -29.79
C ASN A 24 4.83 14.84 -30.28
N SER A 25 4.83 13.53 -30.07
CA SER A 25 3.78 12.62 -30.48
C SER A 25 3.46 11.59 -29.39
N LEU A 26 2.27 11.03 -29.44
CA LEU A 26 1.89 9.85 -28.69
C LEU A 26 2.20 8.62 -29.55
N THR A 27 3.26 7.89 -29.21
CA THR A 27 3.68 6.67 -29.92
C THR A 27 3.34 5.44 -29.06
N VAL A 28 2.66 4.47 -29.64
CA VAL A 28 2.33 3.19 -28.98
C VAL A 28 3.23 2.08 -29.53
N ILE A 29 3.94 1.39 -28.61
CA ILE A 29 4.67 0.14 -28.92
C ILE A 29 3.79 -1.03 -28.55
N THR A 30 3.43 -1.87 -29.52
CA THR A 30 2.53 -3.01 -29.33
C THR A 30 3.15 -4.31 -29.86
N GLY A 31 2.43 -5.42 -29.76
CA GLY A 31 2.83 -6.77 -30.20
C GLY A 31 2.59 -7.83 -29.14
N LEU A 32 2.82 -9.10 -29.45
CA LEU A 32 2.60 -10.23 -28.53
C LEU A 32 3.39 -10.10 -27.22
N SER A 33 2.88 -10.73 -26.17
CA SER A 33 3.63 -10.85 -24.90
C SER A 33 4.96 -11.56 -25.15
N GLY A 34 6.08 -10.96 -24.66
CA GLY A 34 7.43 -11.48 -24.89
C GLY A 34 7.97 -11.24 -26.30
N SER A 35 7.38 -10.38 -27.14
CA SER A 35 7.90 -10.04 -28.46
C SER A 35 9.13 -9.11 -28.42
N GLY A 36 9.38 -8.37 -27.31
CA GLY A 36 10.51 -7.46 -27.16
C GLY A 36 10.14 -5.99 -26.97
N LYS A 37 8.86 -5.69 -26.74
CA LYS A 37 8.35 -4.31 -26.50
C LYS A 37 9.09 -3.58 -25.38
N SER A 38 9.08 -4.18 -24.20
CA SER A 38 9.75 -3.62 -23.02
C SER A 38 11.26 -3.55 -23.21
N SER A 39 11.86 -4.52 -23.94
CA SER A 39 13.27 -4.48 -24.28
C SER A 39 13.63 -3.27 -25.16
N LEU A 40 12.76 -2.87 -26.09
CA LEU A 40 12.96 -1.66 -26.89
C LEU A 40 12.71 -0.40 -26.05
N ALA A 41 11.56 -0.32 -25.35
CA ALA A 41 11.14 0.90 -24.65
C ALA A 41 12.02 1.18 -23.41
N PHE A 42 12.19 0.18 -22.54
CA PHE A 42 12.83 0.38 -21.22
C PHE A 42 14.32 -0.01 -21.26
N ASP A 43 14.65 -1.21 -21.71
CA ASP A 43 16.03 -1.71 -21.65
C ASP A 43 16.94 -1.11 -22.75
N THR A 44 16.37 -0.44 -23.77
CA THR A 44 17.12 0.24 -24.83
C THR A 44 16.96 1.77 -24.75
N ILE A 45 15.76 2.31 -25.01
CA ILE A 45 15.55 3.76 -25.15
C ILE A 45 15.68 4.46 -23.80
N PHE A 46 14.95 3.98 -22.77
CA PHE A 46 15.04 4.56 -21.43
C PHE A 46 16.43 4.42 -20.83
N ALA A 47 17.01 3.21 -20.90
CA ALA A 47 18.34 2.94 -20.35
C ALA A 47 19.42 3.84 -20.96
N GLU A 48 19.41 4.06 -22.29
CA GLU A 48 20.36 4.96 -22.93
C GLU A 48 20.10 6.44 -22.58
N GLY A 49 18.82 6.86 -22.50
CA GLY A 49 18.47 8.22 -22.08
C GLY A 49 18.90 8.51 -20.65
N GLN A 50 18.68 7.58 -19.73
CA GLN A 50 19.10 7.69 -18.34
C GLN A 50 20.64 7.69 -18.23
N ARG A 51 21.34 6.83 -18.98
CA ARG A 51 22.80 6.79 -19.02
C ARG A 51 23.37 8.15 -19.45
N ARG A 52 22.86 8.74 -20.53
CA ARG A 52 23.28 10.08 -21.01
C ARG A 52 23.03 11.15 -19.98
N TYR A 53 21.90 11.11 -19.30
CA TYR A 53 21.59 12.09 -18.25
C TYR A 53 22.58 11.98 -17.08
N ILE A 54 22.91 10.76 -16.62
CA ILE A 54 23.90 10.53 -15.56
C ILE A 54 25.31 10.96 -15.98
N GLU A 55 25.67 10.83 -17.27
CA GLU A 55 26.96 11.31 -17.79
C GLU A 55 27.15 12.83 -17.69
N THR A 56 26.07 13.60 -17.58
CA THR A 56 26.15 15.05 -17.34
C THR A 56 26.55 15.43 -15.94
N PHE A 57 26.49 14.48 -14.99
CA PHE A 57 26.83 14.72 -13.59
C PHE A 57 28.35 14.79 -13.36
N SER A 58 28.76 15.40 -12.25
CA SER A 58 30.15 15.41 -11.82
C SER A 58 30.71 13.99 -11.62
N ALA A 59 32.02 13.82 -11.76
CA ALA A 59 32.70 12.52 -11.54
C ALA A 59 32.41 11.93 -10.15
N TYR A 60 32.26 12.79 -9.13
CA TYR A 60 31.90 12.38 -7.77
C TYR A 60 30.47 11.79 -7.71
N ALA A 61 29.50 12.49 -8.30
CA ALA A 61 28.12 12.00 -8.34
C ALA A 61 27.98 10.71 -9.17
N ARG A 62 28.71 10.58 -10.28
CA ARG A 62 28.75 9.35 -11.10
C ARG A 62 29.31 8.14 -10.32
N ASN A 63 30.34 8.33 -9.50
CA ASN A 63 30.87 7.26 -8.65
C ASN A 63 29.86 6.77 -7.60
N PHE A 64 28.98 7.66 -7.12
CA PHE A 64 27.89 7.32 -6.19
C PHE A 64 26.74 6.60 -6.87
N LEU A 65 26.41 7.02 -8.11
CA LEU A 65 25.27 6.48 -8.88
C LEU A 65 25.62 5.18 -9.61
N GLY A 66 26.93 4.81 -9.67
CA GLY A 66 27.40 3.64 -10.39
C GLY A 66 27.52 3.84 -11.91
N ASN A 67 28.37 3.04 -12.54
CA ASN A 67 28.51 3.04 -14.00
C ASN A 67 27.36 2.23 -14.62
N MET A 68 26.41 2.91 -15.25
CA MET A 68 25.40 2.24 -16.06
C MET A 68 26.03 1.63 -17.31
N GLN A 69 25.76 0.36 -17.56
CA GLN A 69 26.19 -0.30 -18.79
C GLN A 69 25.40 0.28 -19.97
N ARG A 70 26.09 0.55 -21.06
CA ARG A 70 25.46 0.96 -22.30
C ARG A 70 24.61 -0.22 -22.84
N PRO A 71 23.33 0.00 -23.22
CA PRO A 71 22.54 -1.04 -23.88
C PRO A 71 23.21 -1.45 -25.19
N ASP A 72 22.96 -2.70 -25.60
CA ASP A 72 23.47 -3.22 -26.88
C ASP A 72 22.69 -2.62 -28.04
N VAL A 73 23.15 -1.45 -28.47
CA VAL A 73 22.59 -0.65 -29.57
C VAL A 73 23.70 0.12 -30.28
N ASP A 74 23.63 0.20 -31.60
CA ASP A 74 24.65 0.90 -32.37
C ASP A 74 24.58 2.41 -32.10
N LYS A 75 23.41 3.02 -32.26
CA LYS A 75 23.20 4.44 -32.07
C LYS A 75 21.75 4.80 -31.75
N ILE A 76 21.53 5.80 -30.89
CA ILE A 76 20.23 6.45 -30.71
C ILE A 76 20.38 7.94 -30.86
N THR A 77 19.55 8.56 -31.69
CA THR A 77 19.52 10.03 -31.91
C THR A 77 18.15 10.60 -31.49
N GLY A 78 18.10 11.90 -31.28
CA GLY A 78 16.88 12.65 -30.99
C GLY A 78 16.31 12.47 -29.60
N LEU A 79 17.02 11.84 -28.62
CA LEU A 79 16.55 11.68 -27.27
C LEU A 79 16.49 13.00 -26.52
N SER A 80 15.34 13.30 -25.91
CA SER A 80 15.15 14.29 -24.84
C SER A 80 15.45 13.67 -23.48
N PRO A 81 15.50 14.45 -22.37
CA PRO A 81 15.48 13.87 -21.02
C PRO A 81 14.34 12.88 -20.85
N VAL A 82 14.63 11.74 -20.22
CA VAL A 82 13.69 10.60 -20.17
C VAL A 82 13.13 10.40 -18.77
N ILE A 83 11.82 10.24 -18.68
CA ILE A 83 11.11 9.88 -17.44
C ILE A 83 10.32 8.59 -17.68
N SER A 84 10.57 7.60 -16.84
CA SER A 84 9.85 6.32 -16.84
C SER A 84 8.72 6.30 -15.79
N ILE A 85 7.55 5.85 -16.19
CA ILE A 85 6.39 5.65 -15.32
C ILE A 85 6.00 4.17 -15.37
N GLU A 86 6.66 3.37 -14.53
CA GLU A 86 6.46 1.92 -14.44
C GLU A 86 5.41 1.57 -13.39
N GLN A 87 4.82 0.37 -13.51
CA GLN A 87 3.84 -0.17 -12.56
C GLN A 87 4.43 -0.63 -11.23
N LYS A 88 5.74 -0.92 -11.17
CA LYS A 88 6.35 -1.43 -9.95
C LYS A 88 6.26 -0.41 -8.83
N THR A 89 5.50 -0.71 -7.79
CA THR A 89 5.46 0.04 -6.55
C THR A 89 6.79 -0.18 -5.82
N THR A 90 7.73 0.72 -6.01
CA THR A 90 9.03 0.66 -5.33
C THR A 90 8.95 1.17 -3.89
N ASN A 91 7.91 1.92 -3.55
CA ASN A 91 7.82 2.57 -2.24
C ASN A 91 7.04 1.72 -1.24
N LYS A 92 7.76 0.91 -0.45
CA LYS A 92 7.22 0.14 0.68
C LYS A 92 7.23 0.93 2.00
N ASN A 93 7.56 2.22 1.96
CA ASN A 93 7.61 3.04 3.16
C ASN A 93 6.18 3.25 3.70
N PRO A 94 5.85 2.80 4.92
CA PRO A 94 4.50 2.93 5.48
C PRO A 94 4.11 4.39 5.77
N ARG A 95 5.06 5.31 5.72
CA ARG A 95 4.82 6.76 5.88
C ARG A 95 4.49 7.48 4.58
N SER A 96 4.67 6.82 3.44
CA SER A 96 4.34 7.39 2.14
C SER A 96 2.84 7.28 1.89
N THR A 97 2.20 8.40 1.56
CA THR A 97 0.76 8.49 1.25
C THR A 97 0.54 9.14 -0.11
N VAL A 98 -0.67 9.04 -0.64
CA VAL A 98 -1.05 9.75 -1.87
C VAL A 98 -0.72 11.24 -1.74
N GLY A 99 -1.11 11.89 -0.64
CA GLY A 99 -0.85 13.31 -0.41
C GLY A 99 0.63 13.70 -0.38
N THR A 100 1.51 12.80 0.15
CA THR A 100 2.97 13.09 0.19
C THR A 100 3.65 12.83 -1.15
N VAL A 101 3.19 11.85 -1.93
CA VAL A 101 3.74 11.55 -3.26
C VAL A 101 3.36 12.62 -4.28
N THR A 102 2.16 13.19 -4.15
CA THR A 102 1.64 14.26 -5.02
C THR A 102 2.01 15.67 -4.56
N GLU A 103 2.70 15.78 -3.42
CA GLU A 103 3.04 17.05 -2.74
C GLU A 103 1.81 17.88 -2.29
N ILE A 104 0.59 17.39 -2.52
CA ILE A 104 -0.65 18.08 -2.10
C ILE A 104 -0.67 18.28 -0.58
N TYR A 105 -0.20 17.31 0.18
CA TYR A 105 -0.13 17.40 1.64
C TYR A 105 0.84 18.50 2.11
N ASP A 106 1.89 18.81 1.34
CA ASP A 106 2.83 19.87 1.66
C ASP A 106 2.20 21.25 1.51
N TYR A 107 1.38 21.44 0.49
CA TYR A 107 0.57 22.65 0.34
C TYR A 107 -0.52 22.77 1.41
N LEU A 108 -1.18 21.66 1.78
CA LEU A 108 -2.14 21.66 2.89
C LEU A 108 -1.49 22.05 4.21
N ARG A 109 -0.31 21.51 4.54
CA ARG A 109 0.45 21.91 5.74
C ARG A 109 0.77 23.40 5.75
N LEU A 110 1.15 23.96 4.60
CA LEU A 110 1.41 25.38 4.47
C LEU A 110 0.14 26.20 4.65
N LEU A 111 -0.98 25.78 4.06
CA LEU A 111 -2.28 26.43 4.19
C LEU A 111 -2.72 26.46 5.67
N PHE A 112 -2.69 25.33 6.36
CA PHE A 112 -3.07 25.25 7.78
C PHE A 112 -2.13 26.06 8.68
N ALA A 113 -0.83 26.05 8.43
CA ALA A 113 0.13 26.85 9.20
C ALA A 113 -0.07 28.36 9.03
N ARG A 114 -0.61 28.83 7.91
CA ARG A 114 -0.75 30.24 7.60
C ARG A 114 -2.16 30.80 7.81
N ALA A 115 -3.17 29.97 7.65
CA ALA A 115 -4.56 30.42 7.59
C ALA A 115 -5.50 29.76 8.61
N ALA A 116 -5.11 28.65 9.27
CA ALA A 116 -5.99 27.97 10.20
C ALA A 116 -6.18 28.74 11.52
N ASP A 117 -7.39 28.66 12.05
CA ASP A 117 -7.72 29.10 13.41
C ASP A 117 -7.28 28.03 14.43
N ALA A 118 -6.64 28.46 15.50
CA ALA A 118 -6.22 27.61 16.59
C ALA A 118 -7.33 27.47 17.65
N TYR A 119 -7.56 26.23 18.08
CA TYR A 119 -8.46 25.92 19.19
C TYR A 119 -7.71 25.25 20.34
N SER A 120 -8.22 25.31 21.51
CA SER A 120 -7.66 24.60 22.67
C SER A 120 -8.12 23.16 22.65
N TYR A 121 -7.18 22.20 22.74
CA TYR A 121 -7.53 20.78 22.91
C TYR A 121 -8.15 20.48 24.29
N ALA A 122 -8.00 21.38 25.26
CA ALA A 122 -8.48 21.22 26.64
C ALA A 122 -9.89 21.77 26.83
N SER A 123 -10.16 22.98 26.32
CA SER A 123 -11.46 23.66 26.48
C SER A 123 -12.35 23.63 25.24
N GLY A 124 -11.75 23.40 24.05
CA GLY A 124 -12.44 23.48 22.75
C GLY A 124 -12.62 24.93 22.26
N GLU A 125 -12.24 25.95 23.07
CA GLU A 125 -12.42 27.36 22.73
C GLU A 125 -11.36 27.84 21.72
N LYS A 126 -11.73 28.84 20.92
CA LYS A 126 -10.83 29.48 19.98
C LYS A 126 -9.72 30.22 20.72
N MET A 127 -8.47 29.94 20.36
CA MET A 127 -7.31 30.59 20.96
C MET A 127 -7.18 32.04 20.51
N VAL A 128 -6.72 32.87 21.39
CA VAL A 128 -6.54 34.28 21.15
C VAL A 128 -5.08 34.71 21.27
N LYS A 129 -4.70 35.70 20.49
CA LYS A 129 -3.39 36.35 20.53
C LYS A 129 -3.63 37.85 20.68
N TYR A 130 -3.01 38.46 21.68
CA TYR A 130 -3.18 39.86 21.94
C TYR A 130 -1.91 40.65 21.59
N THR A 131 -2.07 41.85 21.05
CA THR A 131 -0.99 42.86 21.02
C THR A 131 -0.91 43.58 22.37
N GLU A 132 0.22 44.25 22.63
CA GLU A 132 0.37 45.03 23.88
C GLU A 132 -0.71 46.11 24.00
N GLU A 133 -1.08 46.77 22.89
CA GLU A 133 -2.13 47.76 22.82
C GLU A 133 -3.51 47.15 23.14
N GLN A 134 -3.82 46.01 22.58
CA GLN A 134 -5.08 45.30 22.84
C GLN A 134 -5.17 44.83 24.28
N ILE A 135 -4.06 44.38 24.90
CA ILE A 135 -4.01 44.04 26.32
C ILE A 135 -4.30 45.29 27.17
N ALA A 136 -3.62 46.39 26.88
CA ALA A 136 -3.82 47.66 27.63
C ALA A 136 -5.26 48.14 27.50
N GLN A 137 -5.83 48.13 26.27
CA GLN A 137 -7.21 48.55 26.05
C GLN A 137 -8.20 47.61 26.79
N THR A 138 -8.02 46.30 26.72
CA THR A 138 -8.89 45.33 27.40
C THR A 138 -8.82 45.51 28.92
N ILE A 139 -7.64 45.79 29.48
CA ILE A 139 -7.47 46.03 30.91
C ILE A 139 -8.18 47.33 31.29
N HIS A 140 -8.04 48.37 30.50
CA HIS A 140 -8.69 49.65 30.76
C HIS A 140 -10.22 49.52 30.71
N GLU A 141 -10.79 48.84 29.74
CA GLU A 141 -12.24 48.64 29.58
C GLU A 141 -12.84 47.77 30.69
N ALA A 142 -12.17 46.66 31.07
CA ALA A 142 -12.73 45.66 31.98
C ALA A 142 -12.45 45.94 33.47
N TYR A 143 -11.39 46.70 33.77
CA TYR A 143 -10.89 46.85 35.14
C TYR A 143 -10.77 48.31 35.58
N LEU A 144 -11.41 49.26 34.88
CA LEU A 144 -11.42 50.66 35.28
C LEU A 144 -11.92 50.80 36.76
N ASP A 145 -11.21 51.59 37.61
CA ASP A 145 -11.39 51.76 39.03
C ASP A 145 -11.25 50.53 39.93
N LYS A 146 -10.92 49.37 39.36
CA LYS A 146 -10.67 48.11 40.11
C LYS A 146 -9.21 47.98 40.53
N ARG A 147 -9.00 47.26 41.65
CA ARG A 147 -7.66 46.90 42.11
C ARG A 147 -7.23 45.58 41.52
N ILE A 148 -6.15 45.59 40.77
CA ILE A 148 -5.63 44.40 40.06
C ILE A 148 -4.20 44.08 40.45
N PHE A 149 -3.85 42.80 40.37
CA PHE A 149 -2.47 42.34 40.38
C PHE A 149 -2.11 41.94 38.97
N ILE A 150 -0.98 42.42 38.48
CA ILE A 150 -0.40 42.04 37.21
C ILE A 150 0.67 40.99 37.49
N LEU A 151 0.49 39.78 36.95
CA LEU A 151 1.28 38.59 37.24
C LEU A 151 1.98 38.10 35.99
N ALA A 152 3.20 37.55 36.17
CA ALA A 152 3.90 36.83 35.12
C ALA A 152 4.07 35.36 35.54
N PRO A 153 3.53 34.38 34.80
CA PRO A 153 3.66 32.98 35.13
C PRO A 153 5.08 32.50 34.80
N LEU A 154 5.73 31.83 35.77
CA LEU A 154 7.08 31.29 35.62
C LEU A 154 7.12 29.75 35.68
N VAL A 155 6.20 29.14 36.44
CA VAL A 155 6.07 27.69 36.54
C VAL A 155 4.60 27.33 36.43
N ARG A 156 4.28 26.34 35.55
CA ARG A 156 2.94 25.78 35.41
C ARG A 156 2.98 24.25 35.50
N GLN A 157 2.26 23.71 36.50
CA GLN A 157 2.02 22.26 36.70
C GLN A 157 3.32 21.43 36.68
N ARG A 158 4.41 21.89 37.28
CA ARG A 158 5.70 21.19 37.34
C ARG A 158 6.15 20.93 38.77
N LYS A 159 6.77 19.74 38.96
CA LYS A 159 7.39 19.37 40.23
C LYS A 159 8.73 20.08 40.42
N GLY A 160 9.07 20.44 41.66
CA GLY A 160 10.34 21.02 41.96
C GLY A 160 10.26 21.84 43.26
N HIS A 161 11.38 22.09 43.93
CA HIS A 161 11.44 22.92 45.18
C HIS A 161 11.58 24.43 44.91
N TYR A 162 11.96 24.80 43.67
CA TYR A 162 12.04 26.15 43.11
C TYR A 162 12.77 27.23 43.96
N ARG A 163 13.67 26.83 44.91
CA ARG A 163 14.42 27.75 45.76
C ARG A 163 15.20 28.79 44.96
N GLU A 164 15.96 28.34 43.97
CA GLU A 164 16.76 29.22 43.10
C GLU A 164 15.91 30.21 42.31
N LEU A 165 14.70 29.81 41.91
CA LEU A 165 13.76 30.66 41.20
C LEU A 165 13.27 31.79 42.16
N PHE A 166 12.87 31.46 43.38
CA PHE A 166 12.44 32.44 44.36
C PHE A 166 13.58 33.42 44.73
N ASP A 167 14.81 32.92 44.94
CA ASP A 167 15.98 33.75 45.19
C ASP A 167 16.31 34.67 44.01
N SER A 168 16.14 34.17 42.75
CA SER A 168 16.33 34.96 41.52
C SER A 168 15.27 36.09 41.41
N MET A 169 13.99 35.80 41.69
CA MET A 169 12.93 36.83 41.71
C MET A 169 13.25 37.92 42.73
N ARG A 170 13.64 37.56 43.94
CA ARG A 170 14.00 38.50 45.01
C ARG A 170 15.18 39.39 44.60
N ARG A 171 16.23 38.83 44.00
CA ARG A 171 17.37 39.62 43.49
C ARG A 171 16.97 40.61 42.40
N LYS A 172 15.95 40.29 41.60
CA LYS A 172 15.38 41.20 40.60
C LYS A 172 14.46 42.29 41.21
N GLY A 173 14.25 42.28 42.52
CA GLY A 173 13.48 43.30 43.25
C GLY A 173 11.97 43.02 43.34
N TYR A 174 11.51 41.81 43.02
CA TYR A 174 10.11 41.43 43.19
C TYR A 174 9.86 41.09 44.66
N LEU A 175 8.72 41.54 45.21
CA LEU A 175 8.37 41.38 46.61
C LEU A 175 7.40 40.22 46.84
N TYR A 176 6.59 39.86 45.88
CA TYR A 176 5.51 38.90 46.03
C TYR A 176 5.52 37.87 44.88
N ALA A 177 5.15 36.66 45.24
CA ALA A 177 4.82 35.61 44.27
C ALA A 177 3.43 35.03 44.61
N ARG A 178 2.69 34.63 43.60
CA ARG A 178 1.50 33.81 43.78
C ARG A 178 1.91 32.36 43.61
N VAL A 179 1.76 31.53 44.65
CA VAL A 179 2.12 30.14 44.69
C VAL A 179 0.87 29.34 44.95
N ASP A 180 0.53 28.43 43.99
CA ASP A 180 -0.66 27.56 44.06
C ASP A 180 -1.95 28.31 44.42
N GLY A 181 -2.08 29.51 43.87
CA GLY A 181 -3.26 30.35 44.06
C GLY A 181 -3.17 31.34 45.21
N LYS A 182 -2.16 31.30 46.06
CA LYS A 182 -1.99 32.21 47.19
C LYS A 182 -0.85 33.20 46.96
N ILE A 183 -1.07 34.48 47.24
CA ILE A 183 -0.03 35.50 47.18
C ILE A 183 0.77 35.46 48.48
N GLU A 184 2.08 35.23 48.37
CA GLU A 184 3.03 35.10 49.46
C GLU A 184 4.18 36.09 49.27
N ASP A 185 4.77 36.54 50.41
CA ASP A 185 5.98 37.38 50.40
C ASP A 185 7.20 36.53 49.99
N LEU A 186 8.03 37.07 49.12
CA LEU A 186 9.28 36.43 48.72
C LEU A 186 10.36 36.58 49.82
N VAL A 187 10.48 35.56 50.65
CA VAL A 187 11.46 35.56 51.77
C VAL A 187 12.72 34.74 51.38
N GLU A 188 13.83 34.99 52.11
CA GLU A 188 15.09 34.26 51.89
C GLU A 188 14.94 32.77 52.17
N GLY A 189 15.40 31.93 51.25
CA GLY A 189 15.34 30.48 51.41
C GLY A 189 13.95 29.87 51.15
N MET A 190 12.97 30.63 50.64
CA MET A 190 11.66 30.13 50.27
C MET A 190 11.74 28.92 49.33
N LYS A 191 10.96 27.88 49.59
CA LYS A 191 10.89 26.65 48.83
C LYS A 191 9.48 26.04 48.93
N VAL A 192 9.11 25.26 47.96
CA VAL A 192 7.85 24.50 47.91
C VAL A 192 8.14 22.97 47.89
N ASP A 193 7.08 22.18 48.04
CA ASP A 193 7.20 20.71 48.10
C ASP A 193 7.71 20.14 46.78
N ARG A 194 8.87 19.47 46.80
CA ARG A 194 9.53 18.91 45.59
C ARG A 194 8.69 17.90 44.81
N TYR A 195 7.78 17.21 45.48
CA TYR A 195 7.04 16.08 44.91
C TYR A 195 5.65 16.45 44.35
N LYS A 196 5.19 17.67 44.62
CA LYS A 196 3.91 18.21 44.13
C LYS A 196 4.10 19.05 42.87
N ASN A 197 3.08 19.11 42.03
CA ASN A 197 3.03 20.07 40.95
C ASN A 197 2.67 21.46 41.48
N HIS A 198 3.42 22.45 41.04
CA HIS A 198 3.22 23.84 41.48
C HIS A 198 2.93 24.75 40.30
N ASN A 199 2.14 25.80 40.58
CA ASN A 199 1.99 26.98 39.75
C ASN A 199 2.60 28.17 40.49
N ILE A 200 3.56 28.86 39.86
CA ILE A 200 4.27 30.00 40.46
C ILE A 200 4.22 31.14 39.46
N GLU A 201 3.62 32.25 39.92
CA GLU A 201 3.54 33.50 39.18
C GLU A 201 4.21 34.60 40.01
N VAL A 202 5.06 35.42 39.38
CA VAL A 202 5.61 36.62 40.05
C VAL A 202 4.65 37.80 39.92
N VAL A 203 4.44 38.53 41.00
CA VAL A 203 3.65 39.76 41.00
C VAL A 203 4.53 40.89 40.48
N ILE A 204 4.19 41.42 39.31
CA ILE A 204 4.94 42.52 38.68
C ILE A 204 4.51 43.86 39.24
N ASP A 205 3.19 44.10 39.37
CA ASP A 205 2.64 45.33 39.92
C ASP A 205 1.29 45.07 40.60
N LYS A 206 0.98 45.95 41.56
CA LYS A 206 -0.30 46.05 42.24
C LYS A 206 -0.83 47.45 42.01
N MET A 207 -1.89 47.59 41.23
CA MET A 207 -2.39 48.91 40.87
C MET A 207 -3.91 48.96 40.88
N GLN A 208 -4.44 50.18 41.07
CA GLN A 208 -5.82 50.51 40.75
C GLN A 208 -5.81 51.18 39.37
N VAL A 209 -6.58 50.65 38.43
CA VAL A 209 -6.63 51.16 37.06
C VAL A 209 -7.44 52.47 37.05
N LYS A 210 -6.81 53.58 36.62
CA LYS A 210 -7.47 54.91 36.54
C LYS A 210 -7.32 55.50 35.13
N GLU A 211 -8.20 56.40 34.76
CA GLU A 211 -8.03 57.25 33.59
C GLU A 211 -6.71 58.04 33.70
N GLY A 212 -5.76 57.79 32.74
CA GLY A 212 -4.43 58.42 32.73
C GLY A 212 -3.24 57.53 33.12
N ASP A 213 -3.44 56.35 33.64
CA ASP A 213 -2.35 55.42 33.98
C ASP A 213 -1.72 54.67 32.79
N ASN A 214 -1.98 55.11 31.54
CA ASN A 214 -1.61 54.41 30.31
C ASN A 214 -0.12 54.11 30.21
N GLU A 215 0.76 55.04 30.57
CA GLU A 215 2.22 54.86 30.47
C GLU A 215 2.74 53.83 31.50
N ARG A 216 2.23 53.89 32.74
CA ARG A 216 2.57 52.90 33.79
C ARG A 216 2.06 51.51 33.41
N LEU A 217 0.82 51.43 32.93
CA LEU A 217 0.21 50.19 32.51
C LEU A 217 0.99 49.55 31.35
N ALA A 218 1.37 50.33 30.33
CA ALA A 218 2.14 49.86 29.21
C ALA A 218 3.53 49.30 29.62
N LYS A 219 4.25 49.99 30.50
CA LYS A 219 5.55 49.52 31.03
C LYS A 219 5.41 48.26 31.88
N THR A 220 4.34 48.16 32.65
CA THR A 220 4.05 47.00 33.48
C THR A 220 3.68 45.80 32.63
N ILE A 221 2.83 45.95 31.60
CA ILE A 221 2.47 44.93 30.63
C ILE A 221 3.74 44.40 29.93
N GLN A 222 4.60 45.31 29.43
CA GLN A 222 5.85 44.91 28.77
C GLN A 222 6.76 44.11 29.72
N THR A 223 6.86 44.53 30.99
CA THR A 223 7.66 43.82 31.99
C THR A 223 7.06 42.45 32.30
N ALA A 224 5.74 42.37 32.48
CA ALA A 224 5.05 41.10 32.73
C ALA A 224 5.21 40.12 31.57
N LEU A 225 4.99 40.57 30.33
CA LEU A 225 5.17 39.74 29.13
C LEU A 225 6.63 39.30 28.95
N ARG A 226 7.61 40.13 29.26
CA ARG A 226 9.03 39.75 29.18
C ARG A 226 9.38 38.70 30.26
N GLN A 227 8.92 38.83 31.50
CA GLN A 227 9.18 37.84 32.56
C GLN A 227 8.42 36.53 32.34
N GLY A 228 7.18 36.58 31.84
CA GLY A 228 6.33 35.42 31.54
C GLY A 228 6.50 34.87 30.14
N GLU A 229 7.63 35.19 29.47
CA GLU A 229 7.94 34.66 28.11
C GLU A 229 6.81 34.87 27.08
N GLY A 230 6.20 36.03 27.10
CA GLY A 230 5.09 36.41 26.23
C GLY A 230 3.70 36.15 26.80
N THR A 231 3.60 35.68 28.04
CA THR A 231 2.33 35.47 28.75
C THR A 231 2.24 36.31 30.02
N MET A 232 1.04 36.75 30.38
CA MET A 232 0.76 37.47 31.63
C MET A 232 -0.65 37.16 32.13
N MET A 233 -0.92 37.46 33.38
CA MET A 233 -2.21 37.27 34.02
C MET A 233 -2.63 38.53 34.79
N ILE A 234 -3.91 38.78 34.78
CA ILE A 234 -4.54 39.77 35.65
C ILE A 234 -5.35 39.03 36.70
N LEU A 235 -5.14 39.37 37.95
CA LEU A 235 -5.97 38.93 39.08
C LEU A 235 -6.72 40.13 39.62
N ASP A 236 -8.04 40.10 39.52
CA ASP A 236 -8.90 41.08 40.21
C ASP A 236 -8.86 40.80 41.73
N LYS A 237 -8.45 41.78 42.51
CA LYS A 237 -8.28 41.60 43.95
C LYS A 237 -9.61 41.38 44.67
N ASP A 238 -10.68 41.99 44.17
CA ASP A 238 -11.97 42.04 44.86
C ASP A 238 -12.85 40.83 44.48
N SER A 239 -12.83 40.40 43.22
CA SER A 239 -13.56 39.20 42.75
C SER A 239 -12.76 37.89 42.82
N GLY A 240 -11.43 37.97 42.84
CA GLY A 240 -10.55 36.82 42.73
C GLY A 240 -10.48 36.21 41.31
N GLU A 241 -11.12 36.87 40.36
CA GLU A 241 -11.15 36.39 38.97
C GLU A 241 -9.80 36.57 38.29
N ILE A 242 -9.40 35.56 37.48
CA ILE A 242 -8.15 35.55 36.73
C ILE A 242 -8.45 35.62 35.25
N ARG A 243 -7.77 36.54 34.56
CA ARG A 243 -7.80 36.65 33.12
C ARG A 243 -6.38 36.54 32.55
N ASN A 244 -6.21 35.62 31.59
CA ASN A 244 -4.93 35.37 30.96
C ASN A 244 -4.77 36.18 29.67
N PHE A 245 -3.56 36.68 29.42
CA PHE A 245 -3.18 37.38 28.17
C PHE A 245 -1.87 36.81 27.64
N SER A 246 -1.72 36.75 26.33
CA SER A 246 -0.50 36.27 25.72
C SER A 246 -0.27 36.89 24.34
N LYS A 247 0.98 37.16 24.02
CA LYS A 247 1.45 37.45 22.66
C LYS A 247 1.51 36.20 21.76
N LYS A 248 1.46 34.99 22.39
CA LYS A 248 1.35 33.70 21.71
C LYS A 248 -0.13 33.30 21.68
N LEU A 249 -0.46 32.37 20.81
CA LEU A 249 -1.79 31.74 20.82
C LEU A 249 -2.06 31.11 22.18
N MET A 250 -3.14 31.47 22.81
CA MET A 250 -3.46 31.04 24.16
C MET A 250 -4.95 30.79 24.34
N ASP A 251 -5.27 29.73 25.07
CA ASP A 251 -6.62 29.46 25.56
C ASP A 251 -7.01 30.48 26.61
N PRO A 252 -8.07 31.29 26.39
CA PRO A 252 -8.48 32.32 27.31
C PRO A 252 -8.96 31.78 28.68
N VAL A 253 -9.44 30.52 28.71
CA VAL A 253 -9.99 29.88 29.91
C VAL A 253 -8.88 29.23 30.75
N THR A 254 -8.10 28.35 30.14
CA THR A 254 -7.07 27.54 30.83
C THR A 254 -5.70 28.22 30.88
N GLY A 255 -5.46 29.24 30.06
CA GLY A 255 -4.18 29.91 29.93
C GLY A 255 -3.09 29.05 29.26
N ILE A 256 -3.43 27.91 28.68
CA ILE A 256 -2.49 27.08 27.89
C ILE A 256 -2.11 27.87 26.65
N ALA A 257 -0.81 28.02 26.39
CA ALA A 257 -0.31 28.76 25.26
C ALA A 257 0.38 27.79 24.28
N TYR A 258 0.09 27.94 22.97
CA TYR A 258 0.78 27.26 21.88
C TYR A 258 1.86 28.17 21.27
N GLY A 259 2.89 27.54 20.70
CA GLY A 259 3.81 28.26 19.82
C GLY A 259 3.13 28.71 18.55
N ASP A 260 3.78 29.62 17.78
CA ASP A 260 3.28 29.99 16.45
C ASP A 260 3.27 28.74 15.55
N PRO A 261 2.19 28.52 14.76
CA PRO A 261 2.07 27.34 13.93
C PRO A 261 3.10 27.35 12.81
N ALA A 262 3.85 26.25 12.70
CA ALA A 262 4.81 26.01 11.64
C ALA A 262 4.38 24.80 10.79
N PRO A 263 4.72 24.72 9.49
CA PRO A 263 4.34 23.60 8.64
C PRO A 263 4.76 22.22 9.18
N ASN A 264 5.83 22.16 9.99
CA ASN A 264 6.31 20.93 10.62
C ASN A 264 5.36 20.37 11.67
N MET A 265 4.58 21.23 12.34
CA MET A 265 3.54 20.80 13.30
C MET A 265 2.42 19.98 12.63
N PHE A 266 2.19 20.19 11.36
CA PHE A 266 1.17 19.49 10.57
C PHE A 266 1.74 18.31 9.78
N SER A 267 2.99 17.93 10.00
CA SER A 267 3.64 16.80 9.35
C SER A 267 3.67 15.58 10.27
N PHE A 268 3.05 14.49 9.83
CA PHE A 268 3.15 13.20 10.52
C PHE A 268 4.54 12.54 10.34
N ASN A 269 5.41 13.09 9.49
CA ASN A 269 6.80 12.66 9.31
C ASN A 269 7.78 13.46 10.18
N SER A 270 7.31 14.56 10.82
CA SER A 270 8.09 15.36 11.74
C SER A 270 7.82 14.94 13.20
N PRO A 271 8.83 14.88 14.08
CA PRO A 271 8.62 14.67 15.53
C PRO A 271 7.74 15.74 16.17
N GLU A 272 7.68 16.93 15.57
CA GLU A 272 6.86 18.04 16.07
C GLU A 272 5.37 17.81 15.87
N GLY A 273 4.97 17.17 14.76
CA GLY A 273 3.56 16.94 14.41
C GLY A 273 3.10 15.49 14.61
N ALA A 274 3.99 14.50 14.59
CA ALA A 274 3.63 13.09 14.65
C ALA A 274 3.00 12.70 15.99
N CYS A 275 1.95 11.89 15.96
CA CYS A 275 1.39 11.26 17.16
C CYS A 275 2.50 10.48 17.90
N PRO A 276 2.68 10.69 19.22
CA PRO A 276 3.78 10.08 19.97
C PRO A 276 3.68 8.55 20.05
N ARG A 277 2.45 7.99 20.06
CA ARG A 277 2.23 6.54 20.16
C ARG A 277 2.55 5.82 18.85
N CYS A 278 1.96 6.22 17.74
CA CYS A 278 2.17 5.57 16.45
C CYS A 278 3.31 6.18 15.61
N LYS A 279 3.97 7.22 16.11
CA LYS A 279 5.07 7.93 15.43
C LYS A 279 4.71 8.34 14.00
N GLY A 280 3.45 8.77 13.78
CA GLY A 280 2.95 9.22 12.49
C GLY A 280 2.46 8.12 11.55
N LEU A 281 2.39 6.86 11.99
CA LEU A 281 1.92 5.75 11.15
C LEU A 281 0.39 5.65 11.08
N GLY A 282 -0.32 6.18 12.09
CA GLY A 282 -1.78 6.06 12.23
C GLY A 282 -2.23 4.69 12.74
N MET A 283 -1.36 3.69 12.68
CA MET A 283 -1.60 2.32 13.08
C MET A 283 -0.54 1.89 14.10
N VAL A 284 -0.88 0.93 14.93
CA VAL A 284 0.04 0.31 15.90
C VAL A 284 -0.08 -1.21 15.80
N ASN A 285 1.04 -1.90 16.08
CA ASN A 285 1.00 -3.34 16.22
C ASN A 285 0.51 -3.67 17.64
N GLU A 286 -0.65 -4.30 17.73
CA GLU A 286 -1.20 -4.80 18.98
C GLU A 286 -1.38 -6.31 18.91
N ILE A 287 -1.41 -6.96 20.09
CA ILE A 287 -1.62 -8.40 20.16
C ILE A 287 -3.09 -8.70 19.81
N ASP A 288 -3.30 -9.51 18.79
CA ASP A 288 -4.63 -9.94 18.35
C ASP A 288 -5.08 -11.17 19.16
N MET A 289 -6.09 -10.99 20.00
CA MET A 289 -6.64 -12.06 20.83
C MET A 289 -7.15 -13.24 20.00
N ALA A 290 -7.67 -13.00 18.80
CA ALA A 290 -8.10 -14.08 17.91
C ALA A 290 -6.94 -14.92 17.36
N LYS A 291 -5.73 -14.38 17.34
CA LYS A 291 -4.50 -15.12 17.00
C LYS A 291 -3.88 -15.81 18.22
N VAL A 292 -4.11 -15.26 19.40
CA VAL A 292 -3.66 -15.87 20.66
C VAL A 292 -4.51 -17.08 20.99
N VAL A 293 -5.85 -16.98 20.79
CA VAL A 293 -6.81 -18.08 21.00
C VAL A 293 -7.65 -18.25 19.73
N PRO A 294 -7.14 -18.94 18.70
CA PRO A 294 -7.84 -19.09 17.42
C PRO A 294 -8.99 -20.10 17.46
N ASP A 295 -8.97 -21.05 18.39
CA ASP A 295 -10.01 -22.07 18.57
C ASP A 295 -10.39 -22.15 20.06
N ASP A 296 -11.51 -21.56 20.41
CA ASP A 296 -12.04 -21.51 21.79
C ASP A 296 -12.70 -22.83 22.26
N LYS A 297 -12.88 -23.79 21.35
CA LYS A 297 -13.36 -25.14 21.68
C LYS A 297 -12.27 -25.99 22.32
N LEU A 298 -11.00 -25.66 22.09
CA LEU A 298 -9.88 -26.35 22.73
C LEU A 298 -9.75 -25.92 24.19
N SER A 299 -9.22 -26.79 25.01
CA SER A 299 -8.81 -26.49 26.39
C SER A 299 -7.39 -25.90 26.40
N ILE A 300 -7.01 -25.23 27.50
CA ILE A 300 -5.63 -24.74 27.70
C ILE A 300 -4.64 -25.91 27.71
N HIS A 301 -5.04 -27.05 28.22
CA HIS A 301 -4.23 -28.27 28.18
C HIS A 301 -3.95 -28.75 26.75
N GLU A 302 -4.91 -28.64 25.86
CA GLU A 302 -4.79 -28.99 24.43
C GLU A 302 -4.08 -27.95 23.60
N GLY A 303 -3.85 -26.73 24.14
CA GLY A 303 -3.15 -25.63 23.49
C GLY A 303 -4.06 -24.55 22.92
N ALA A 304 -5.21 -24.30 23.54
CA ALA A 304 -6.08 -23.17 23.15
C ALA A 304 -5.33 -21.84 23.10
N ILE A 305 -4.40 -21.61 24.03
CA ILE A 305 -3.52 -20.44 24.04
C ILE A 305 -2.26 -20.76 23.23
N VAL A 306 -2.27 -20.44 21.94
CA VAL A 306 -1.22 -20.81 20.99
C VAL A 306 0.19 -20.38 21.43
N PRO A 307 0.42 -19.17 21.98
CA PRO A 307 1.74 -18.77 22.47
C PRO A 307 2.33 -19.66 23.55
N LEU A 308 1.50 -20.28 24.37
CA LEU A 308 1.95 -21.23 25.41
C LEU A 308 2.13 -22.65 24.86
N GLY A 309 1.41 -22.97 23.78
CA GLY A 309 1.34 -24.31 23.20
C GLY A 309 0.56 -25.30 24.08
N LYS A 310 0.75 -26.61 23.83
CA LYS A 310 0.16 -27.67 24.65
C LYS A 310 0.77 -27.68 26.03
N TYR A 311 0.00 -28.18 27.01
CA TYR A 311 0.43 -28.29 28.39
C TYR A 311 1.86 -28.81 28.51
N LYS A 312 2.65 -28.14 29.34
CA LYS A 312 3.97 -28.55 29.80
C LYS A 312 4.06 -28.36 31.29
N ASN A 313 4.87 -29.18 31.94
CA ASN A 313 5.07 -29.08 33.40
C ASN A 313 6.00 -27.87 33.70
N GLN A 314 5.46 -26.65 33.59
CA GLN A 314 6.16 -25.39 33.74
C GLN A 314 5.37 -24.44 34.63
N LEU A 315 6.08 -23.49 35.26
CA LEU A 315 5.55 -22.51 36.20
C LEU A 315 4.28 -21.81 35.72
N ILE A 316 4.28 -21.34 34.46
CA ILE A 316 3.15 -20.60 33.89
C ILE A 316 1.85 -21.42 33.87
N PHE A 317 1.93 -22.74 33.56
CA PHE A 317 0.76 -23.60 33.59
C PHE A 317 0.29 -23.88 34.99
N TRP A 318 1.19 -23.96 35.97
CA TRP A 318 0.81 -24.12 37.39
C TRP A 318 0.11 -22.88 37.92
N GLN A 319 0.58 -21.71 37.55
CA GLN A 319 -0.09 -20.44 37.90
C GLN A 319 -1.48 -20.34 37.30
N ILE A 320 -1.63 -20.66 36.02
CA ILE A 320 -2.96 -20.69 35.34
C ILE A 320 -3.91 -21.70 36.00
N GLU A 321 -3.40 -22.87 36.38
CA GLU A 321 -4.19 -23.90 37.05
C GLU A 321 -4.73 -23.42 38.40
N VAL A 322 -3.91 -22.71 39.18
CA VAL A 322 -4.35 -22.14 40.47
C VAL A 322 -5.41 -21.05 40.21
N ILE A 323 -5.21 -20.19 39.21
CA ILE A 323 -6.20 -19.15 38.85
C ILE A 323 -7.53 -19.82 38.46
N LEU A 324 -7.51 -20.82 37.58
CA LEU A 324 -8.72 -21.53 37.14
C LEU A 324 -9.47 -22.22 38.30
N ASN A 325 -8.72 -22.79 39.26
CA ASN A 325 -9.33 -23.44 40.43
C ASN A 325 -10.14 -22.45 41.30
N ASN A 326 -9.79 -21.20 41.34
CA ASN A 326 -10.57 -20.14 42.03
C ASN A 326 -11.95 -19.91 41.38
N TYR A 327 -12.15 -20.39 40.17
CA TYR A 327 -13.37 -20.23 39.37
C TYR A 327 -14.05 -21.59 39.08
N ASP A 328 -13.71 -22.63 39.83
CA ASP A 328 -14.20 -24.01 39.64
C ASP A 328 -13.93 -24.59 38.23
N CYS A 329 -12.89 -24.12 37.58
CA CYS A 329 -12.43 -24.56 36.26
C CYS A 329 -11.09 -25.30 36.33
N THR A 330 -10.79 -26.08 35.30
CA THR A 330 -9.50 -26.81 35.17
C THR A 330 -8.80 -26.49 33.85
N LEU A 331 -7.54 -26.86 33.72
CA LEU A 331 -6.81 -26.74 32.46
C LEU A 331 -7.45 -27.53 31.28
N LYS A 332 -8.36 -28.48 31.56
CA LYS A 332 -9.07 -29.27 30.55
C LYS A 332 -10.44 -28.69 30.18
N THR A 333 -10.91 -27.64 30.87
CA THR A 333 -12.15 -26.94 30.52
C THR A 333 -11.98 -26.26 29.16
N PRO A 334 -12.90 -26.41 28.19
CA PRO A 334 -12.87 -25.70 26.93
C PRO A 334 -12.77 -24.18 27.15
N PHE A 335 -11.95 -23.49 26.38
CA PHE A 335 -11.68 -22.07 26.62
C PHE A 335 -12.93 -21.20 26.60
N LYS A 336 -13.89 -21.51 25.74
CA LYS A 336 -15.20 -20.84 25.66
C LYS A 336 -16.09 -20.98 26.91
N ASP A 337 -15.86 -22.03 27.70
CA ASP A 337 -16.67 -22.34 28.91
C ASP A 337 -16.00 -21.75 30.18
N ILE A 338 -14.82 -21.09 30.04
CA ILE A 338 -14.14 -20.42 31.14
C ILE A 338 -14.82 -19.06 31.39
N PRO A 339 -15.16 -18.70 32.65
CA PRO A 339 -15.72 -17.39 32.96
C PRO A 339 -14.85 -16.21 32.47
N ALA A 340 -15.50 -15.16 31.99
CA ALA A 340 -14.79 -13.99 31.42
C ALA A 340 -13.75 -13.38 32.39
N GLN A 341 -14.08 -13.32 33.72
CA GLN A 341 -13.13 -12.80 34.72
C GLN A 341 -11.89 -13.68 34.84
N ALA A 342 -12.03 -15.00 34.75
CA ALA A 342 -10.89 -15.92 34.77
C ALA A 342 -10.04 -15.78 33.50
N VAL A 343 -10.67 -15.54 32.34
CA VAL A 343 -9.98 -15.25 31.09
C VAL A 343 -9.18 -13.94 31.20
N ASP A 344 -9.76 -12.90 31.78
CA ASP A 344 -9.06 -11.63 32.02
C ASP A 344 -7.85 -11.82 32.94
N ASP A 345 -8.01 -12.53 34.04
CA ASP A 345 -6.92 -12.83 34.97
C ASP A 345 -5.78 -13.65 34.30
N ILE A 346 -6.13 -14.61 33.45
CA ILE A 346 -5.15 -15.40 32.68
C ILE A 346 -4.45 -14.54 31.64
N MET A 347 -5.17 -13.70 30.92
CA MET A 347 -4.62 -12.92 29.81
C MET A 347 -3.85 -11.69 30.26
N PHE A 348 -4.37 -10.95 31.24
CA PHE A 348 -3.81 -9.66 31.65
C PHE A 348 -3.09 -9.70 33.00
N GLY A 349 -3.22 -10.80 33.74
CA GLY A 349 -2.64 -10.98 35.07
C GLY A 349 -3.58 -10.63 36.22
N CYS A 350 -3.26 -11.13 37.40
CA CYS A 350 -4.01 -10.89 38.63
C CYS A 350 -3.21 -10.04 39.62
N MET A 351 -3.90 -9.21 40.42
CA MET A 351 -3.24 -8.37 41.43
C MET A 351 -2.75 -9.18 42.65
N GLU A 352 -3.39 -10.29 42.94
CA GLU A 352 -3.06 -11.17 44.06
C GLU A 352 -1.93 -12.14 43.71
N LYS A 353 -1.08 -12.43 44.69
CA LYS A 353 -0.03 -13.44 44.50
C LYS A 353 -0.60 -14.83 44.37
N VAL A 354 -0.19 -15.52 43.31
CA VAL A 354 -0.60 -16.92 43.07
C VAL A 354 0.17 -17.85 44.00
N ARG A 355 -0.52 -18.64 44.78
CA ARG A 355 0.03 -19.64 45.70
C ARG A 355 0.20 -20.98 44.97
N ILE A 356 1.43 -21.36 44.69
CA ILE A 356 1.76 -22.63 44.06
C ILE A 356 2.07 -23.66 45.16
N PRO A 357 1.37 -24.81 45.18
CA PRO A 357 1.58 -25.85 46.19
C PRO A 357 3.02 -26.40 46.17
N LYS A 358 3.57 -26.66 47.36
CA LYS A 358 4.96 -27.15 47.56
C LYS A 358 5.27 -28.44 46.80
N GLU A 359 4.25 -29.29 46.55
CA GLU A 359 4.35 -30.56 45.82
C GLU A 359 4.79 -30.34 44.36
N LYS A 360 4.38 -29.23 43.75
CA LYS A 360 4.72 -28.88 42.34
C LYS A 360 6.12 -28.26 42.21
N VAL A 361 6.56 -27.56 43.24
CA VAL A 361 7.84 -26.82 43.24
C VAL A 361 8.96 -27.62 43.91
N HIS A 362 8.64 -28.77 44.54
CA HIS A 362 9.56 -29.62 45.31
C HIS A 362 10.34 -28.84 46.39
N THR A 363 9.66 -27.96 47.14
CA THR A 363 10.18 -27.15 48.24
C THR A 363 9.56 -27.52 49.60
N SER A 364 10.12 -27.01 50.68
CA SER A 364 9.59 -27.26 52.03
C SER A 364 8.35 -26.46 52.36
N SER A 365 8.05 -25.40 51.57
CA SER A 365 6.87 -24.49 51.76
C SER A 365 6.27 -24.11 50.41
N ASP A 366 5.02 -23.63 50.45
CA ASP A 366 4.34 -23.10 49.30
C ASP A 366 5.07 -21.90 48.71
N TYR A 367 5.03 -21.77 47.37
CA TYR A 367 5.71 -20.69 46.67
C TYR A 367 4.68 -19.62 46.20
N PHE A 368 4.92 -18.38 46.61
CA PHE A 368 4.06 -17.26 46.24
C PHE A 368 4.74 -16.45 45.14
N THR A 369 4.07 -16.27 43.99
CA THR A 369 4.62 -15.55 42.84
C THR A 369 3.56 -14.65 42.23
N ASN A 370 4.00 -13.57 41.58
CA ASN A 370 3.13 -12.72 40.78
C ASN A 370 2.84 -13.40 39.43
N TYR A 371 1.64 -13.22 38.93
CA TYR A 371 1.26 -13.64 37.59
C TYR A 371 0.91 -12.43 36.73
N ASP A 372 1.75 -12.15 35.77
CA ASP A 372 1.67 -10.96 34.94
C ASP A 372 0.78 -11.12 33.69
N GLY A 373 0.25 -12.30 33.44
CA GLY A 373 -0.62 -12.62 32.31
C GLY A 373 0.13 -12.97 31.00
N VAL A 374 -0.59 -13.67 30.11
CA VAL A 374 -0.07 -14.12 28.81
C VAL A 374 0.32 -12.94 27.91
N ILE A 375 -0.45 -11.86 27.94
CA ILE A 375 -0.21 -10.66 27.11
C ILE A 375 1.10 -9.97 27.48
N LYS A 376 1.40 -9.83 28.80
CA LYS A 376 2.67 -9.25 29.24
C LYS A 376 3.85 -10.18 28.93
N TYR A 377 3.65 -11.50 29.04
CA TYR A 377 4.64 -12.49 28.63
C TYR A 377 4.99 -12.33 27.14
N LEU A 378 3.99 -12.20 26.25
CA LEU A 378 4.21 -11.94 24.83
C LEU A 378 4.92 -10.61 24.58
N LYS A 379 4.49 -9.53 25.24
CA LYS A 379 5.16 -8.22 25.12
C LYS A 379 6.63 -8.28 25.52
N THR A 380 6.95 -8.98 26.60
CA THR A 380 8.33 -9.14 27.07
C THR A 380 9.20 -9.87 26.03
N ILE A 381 8.66 -10.87 25.34
CA ILE A 381 9.37 -11.56 24.25
C ILE A 381 9.57 -10.62 23.06
N ILE A 382 8.51 -9.88 22.66
CA ILE A 382 8.57 -8.91 21.56
C ILE A 382 9.63 -7.83 21.81
N GLU A 383 9.75 -7.36 23.05
CA GLU A 383 10.65 -6.27 23.44
C GLU A 383 12.11 -6.72 23.67
N ASN A 384 12.31 -7.95 24.17
CA ASN A 384 13.63 -8.39 24.66
C ASN A 384 14.29 -9.50 23.81
N ASP A 385 13.57 -10.17 22.91
CA ASP A 385 14.16 -11.21 22.04
C ASP A 385 14.73 -10.57 20.77
N GLU A 386 16.06 -10.40 20.75
CA GLU A 386 16.80 -9.88 19.57
C GLU A 386 16.97 -10.94 18.47
N SER A 387 16.57 -12.20 18.69
CA SER A 387 16.69 -13.24 17.68
C SER A 387 15.65 -13.07 16.56
N ALA A 388 16.09 -13.19 15.31
CA ALA A 388 15.20 -13.14 14.15
C ALA A 388 14.10 -14.22 14.18
N ALA A 389 14.34 -15.33 14.88
CA ALA A 389 13.37 -16.40 15.06
C ALA A 389 12.28 -16.03 16.08
N GLY A 390 12.67 -15.44 17.22
CA GLY A 390 11.76 -14.96 18.25
C GLY A 390 10.87 -13.84 17.75
N GLN A 391 11.43 -12.86 17.06
CA GLN A 391 10.67 -11.77 16.45
C GLN A 391 9.65 -12.31 15.42
N LYS A 392 10.06 -13.18 14.52
CA LYS A 392 9.17 -13.78 13.52
C LYS A 392 8.07 -14.63 14.17
N TRP A 393 8.35 -15.27 15.29
CA TRP A 393 7.34 -16.02 16.05
C TRP A 393 6.35 -15.06 16.73
N ALA A 394 6.82 -13.99 17.35
CA ALA A 394 5.99 -12.98 18.00
C ALA A 394 5.11 -12.21 17.00
N ASP A 395 5.61 -11.90 15.81
CA ASP A 395 4.87 -11.23 14.73
C ASP A 395 3.59 -12.00 14.32
N GLN A 396 3.55 -13.31 14.53
CA GLN A 396 2.36 -14.11 14.21
C GLN A 396 1.15 -13.73 15.06
N PHE A 397 1.36 -13.20 16.26
CA PHE A 397 0.31 -12.81 17.21
C PHE A 397 -0.04 -11.33 17.13
N LEU A 398 0.69 -10.55 16.32
CA LEU A 398 0.43 -9.13 16.13
C LEU A 398 -0.57 -8.89 15.00
N ALA A 399 -1.40 -7.89 15.18
CA ALA A 399 -2.22 -7.30 14.13
C ALA A 399 -2.01 -5.78 14.11
N MET A 400 -2.03 -5.22 12.92
CA MET A 400 -2.05 -3.78 12.74
C MET A 400 -3.45 -3.28 13.07
N THR A 401 -3.57 -2.49 14.11
CA THR A 401 -4.81 -1.85 14.56
C THR A 401 -4.70 -0.34 14.47
N GLU A 402 -5.83 0.32 14.38
CA GLU A 402 -5.86 1.79 14.42
C GLU A 402 -5.28 2.30 15.73
N CYS A 403 -4.47 3.36 15.68
CA CYS A 403 -3.85 3.92 16.87
C CYS A 403 -4.91 4.50 17.82
N PRO A 404 -5.04 4.01 19.06
CA PRO A 404 -6.10 4.46 19.98
C PRO A 404 -5.89 5.90 20.49
N GLU A 405 -4.75 6.52 20.25
CA GLU A 405 -4.50 7.90 20.65
C GLU A 405 -4.90 8.92 19.57
N CYS A 406 -4.57 8.65 18.31
CA CYS A 406 -4.86 9.55 17.20
C CYS A 406 -5.98 9.07 16.27
N HIS A 407 -6.56 7.90 16.51
CA HIS A 407 -7.65 7.33 15.68
C HIS A 407 -7.36 7.44 14.17
N GLY A 408 -6.20 6.93 13.76
CA GLY A 408 -5.76 6.95 12.36
C GLY A 408 -5.29 8.31 11.81
N MET A 409 -5.48 9.42 12.56
CA MET A 409 -5.17 10.78 12.10
C MET A 409 -3.67 11.10 12.06
N ARG A 410 -2.79 10.25 12.60
CA ARG A 410 -1.31 10.31 12.54
C ARG A 410 -0.66 11.48 13.28
N LEU A 411 -1.41 12.52 13.62
CA LEU A 411 -0.93 13.78 14.21
C LEU A 411 -1.19 13.86 15.72
N LYS A 412 -0.47 14.76 16.39
CA LYS A 412 -0.70 15.12 17.79
C LYS A 412 -2.03 15.85 17.96
N LYS A 413 -2.58 15.81 19.16
CA LYS A 413 -3.83 16.52 19.52
C LYS A 413 -3.72 18.02 19.30
N GLU A 414 -2.56 18.62 19.59
CA GLU A 414 -2.28 20.04 19.39
C GLU A 414 -2.35 20.42 17.91
N SER A 415 -1.81 19.57 17.01
CA SER A 415 -1.86 19.81 15.57
C SER A 415 -3.28 19.66 15.00
N LEU A 416 -4.08 18.74 15.56
CA LEU A 416 -5.47 18.51 15.18
C LEU A 416 -6.42 19.59 15.71
N ALA A 417 -5.96 20.41 16.67
CA ALA A 417 -6.72 21.52 17.22
C ALA A 417 -6.74 22.77 16.32
N TYR A 418 -6.00 22.77 15.21
CA TYR A 418 -6.06 23.81 14.19
C TYR A 418 -7.11 23.45 13.14
N LYS A 419 -8.03 24.39 12.86
CA LYS A 419 -9.13 24.18 11.91
C LYS A 419 -9.19 25.30 10.87
N LEU A 420 -9.54 24.91 9.65
CA LEU A 420 -10.02 25.80 8.58
C LEU A 420 -11.48 25.47 8.33
N TRP A 421 -12.34 26.50 8.39
CA TRP A 421 -13.77 26.26 8.46
C TRP A 421 -14.04 25.34 9.68
N ASP A 422 -14.64 24.14 9.51
CA ASP A 422 -14.93 23.24 10.65
C ASP A 422 -14.00 22.00 10.68
N SER A 423 -13.01 21.91 9.78
CA SER A 423 -12.20 20.72 9.59
C SER A 423 -10.73 20.93 9.93
N ASN A 424 -10.11 19.92 10.56
CA ASN A 424 -8.67 19.85 10.74
C ASN A 424 -7.98 19.22 9.53
N ILE A 425 -6.65 19.33 9.46
CA ILE A 425 -5.87 18.84 8.31
C ILE A 425 -6.01 17.33 8.07
N ALA A 426 -6.19 16.52 9.12
CA ALA A 426 -6.31 15.08 8.97
C ALA A 426 -7.70 14.68 8.44
N GLU A 427 -8.75 15.38 8.88
CA GLU A 427 -10.11 15.22 8.35
C GLU A 427 -10.15 15.57 6.87
N VAL A 428 -9.55 16.70 6.47
CA VAL A 428 -9.43 17.11 5.06
C VAL A 428 -8.64 16.08 4.24
N ALA A 429 -7.53 15.56 4.77
CA ALA A 429 -6.72 14.55 4.10
C ALA A 429 -7.42 13.19 3.96
N ASN A 430 -8.45 12.91 4.75
CA ASN A 430 -9.26 11.69 4.70
C ASN A 430 -10.45 11.79 3.72
N LEU A 431 -10.77 12.98 3.24
CA LEU A 431 -11.78 13.16 2.19
C LEU A 431 -11.33 12.41 0.92
N ASP A 432 -12.29 11.84 0.18
CA ASP A 432 -12.02 11.44 -1.20
C ASP A 432 -11.76 12.68 -2.07
N LEU A 433 -11.10 12.49 -3.22
CA LEU A 433 -10.65 13.63 -4.04
C LEU A 433 -11.81 14.49 -4.57
N ILE A 434 -13.02 13.93 -4.76
CA ILE A 434 -14.21 14.70 -5.14
C ILE A 434 -14.61 15.62 -4.00
N ALA A 435 -14.82 15.06 -2.80
CA ALA A 435 -15.19 15.82 -1.60
C ALA A 435 -14.09 16.84 -1.23
N LEU A 436 -12.82 16.48 -1.43
CA LEU A 436 -11.71 17.42 -1.24
C LEU A 436 -11.79 18.60 -2.20
N LYS A 437 -12.09 18.37 -3.48
CA LYS A 437 -12.29 19.44 -4.46
C LYS A 437 -13.46 20.34 -4.09
N GLU A 438 -14.60 19.75 -3.71
CA GLU A 438 -15.78 20.49 -3.25
C GLU A 438 -15.43 21.35 -2.02
N TRP A 439 -14.69 20.80 -1.06
CA TRP A 439 -14.23 21.52 0.11
C TRP A 439 -13.29 22.68 -0.25
N LEU A 440 -12.31 22.47 -1.15
CA LEU A 440 -11.39 23.52 -1.62
C LEU A 440 -12.10 24.65 -2.35
N VAL A 441 -13.13 24.35 -3.16
CA VAL A 441 -13.93 25.34 -3.90
C VAL A 441 -14.81 26.15 -2.94
N ALA A 442 -15.42 25.49 -1.94
CA ALA A 442 -16.30 26.16 -0.98
C ALA A 442 -15.53 26.95 0.10
N LEU A 443 -14.31 26.54 0.44
CA LEU A 443 -13.53 27.13 1.53
C LEU A 443 -13.41 28.67 1.48
N PRO A 444 -13.18 29.34 0.34
CA PRO A 444 -13.08 30.80 0.27
C PRO A 444 -14.33 31.56 0.74
N GLU A 445 -15.51 30.94 0.73
CA GLU A 445 -16.76 31.54 1.19
C GLU A 445 -16.93 31.44 2.71
N HIS A 446 -16.20 30.51 3.36
CA HIS A 446 -16.33 30.18 4.78
C HIS A 446 -15.18 30.70 5.65
N ILE A 447 -14.19 31.37 5.07
CA ILE A 447 -13.02 31.93 5.78
C ILE A 447 -13.01 33.45 5.68
N SER A 448 -12.30 34.10 6.59
CA SER A 448 -12.16 35.55 6.63
C SER A 448 -11.42 36.09 5.39
N GLU A 449 -11.62 37.36 5.06
CA GLU A 449 -10.94 38.03 3.94
C GLU A 449 -9.41 37.95 4.05
N THR A 450 -8.89 38.08 5.27
CA THR A 450 -7.45 37.96 5.56
C THR A 450 -6.93 36.54 5.25
N GLN A 451 -7.64 35.51 5.72
CA GLN A 451 -7.30 34.11 5.44
C GLN A 451 -7.36 33.82 3.95
N ARG A 452 -8.37 34.36 3.25
CA ARG A 452 -8.52 34.22 1.79
C ARG A 452 -7.33 34.83 1.05
N LYS A 453 -6.91 36.04 1.41
CA LYS A 453 -5.74 36.70 0.79
C LYS A 453 -4.44 35.92 1.03
N ILE A 454 -4.26 35.37 2.24
CA ILE A 454 -3.08 34.58 2.59
C ILE A 454 -3.08 33.23 1.83
N GLY A 455 -4.24 32.59 1.69
CA GLY A 455 -4.38 31.26 1.13
C GLY A 455 -4.56 31.19 -0.39
N SER A 456 -4.79 32.31 -1.08
CA SER A 456 -5.23 32.34 -2.49
C SER A 456 -4.35 31.54 -3.45
N GLU A 457 -3.02 31.74 -3.44
CA GLU A 457 -2.10 31.04 -4.30
C GLU A 457 -1.97 29.55 -3.93
N ILE A 458 -2.01 29.25 -2.63
CA ILE A 458 -1.94 27.86 -2.14
C ILE A 458 -3.21 27.11 -2.55
N LEU A 459 -4.37 27.72 -2.45
CA LEU A 459 -5.65 27.11 -2.86
C LEU A 459 -5.69 26.87 -4.36
N LYS A 460 -5.16 27.78 -5.17
CA LYS A 460 -5.05 27.59 -6.63
C LYS A 460 -4.21 26.37 -6.95
N GLU A 461 -3.02 26.26 -6.36
CA GLU A 461 -2.11 25.12 -6.57
C GLU A 461 -2.76 23.80 -6.11
N LEU A 462 -3.41 23.79 -4.92
CA LEU A 462 -4.11 22.64 -4.40
C LEU A 462 -5.22 22.17 -5.35
N THR A 463 -6.06 23.10 -5.82
CA THR A 463 -7.16 22.78 -6.73
C THR A 463 -6.64 22.21 -8.05
N THR A 464 -5.60 22.83 -8.63
CA THR A 464 -5.00 22.35 -9.88
C THR A 464 -4.44 20.94 -9.74
N ARG A 465 -3.72 20.64 -8.67
CA ARG A 465 -3.15 19.30 -8.44
C ARG A 465 -4.22 18.25 -8.17
N VAL A 466 -5.28 18.60 -7.46
CA VAL A 466 -6.45 17.70 -7.25
C VAL A 466 -7.15 17.44 -8.58
N ASP A 467 -7.31 18.45 -9.43
CA ASP A 467 -7.92 18.29 -10.75
C ASP A 467 -7.16 17.29 -11.63
N PHE A 468 -5.83 17.34 -11.66
CA PHE A 468 -5.03 16.34 -12.39
C PHE A 468 -5.24 14.91 -11.88
N LEU A 469 -5.43 14.72 -10.57
CA LEU A 469 -5.74 13.40 -10.03
C LEU A 469 -7.15 12.92 -10.42
N LEU A 470 -8.12 13.84 -10.50
CA LEU A 470 -9.48 13.54 -10.95
C LEU A 470 -9.52 13.22 -12.46
N GLU A 471 -8.75 13.94 -13.27
CA GLU A 471 -8.65 13.71 -14.72
C GLU A 471 -8.13 12.31 -15.06
N VAL A 472 -7.18 11.79 -14.28
CA VAL A 472 -6.68 10.42 -14.47
C VAL A 472 -7.57 9.34 -13.83
N GLY A 473 -8.78 9.69 -13.32
CA GLY A 473 -9.76 8.75 -12.80
C GLY A 473 -9.43 8.17 -11.43
N LEU A 474 -8.83 8.98 -10.53
CA LEU A 474 -8.51 8.59 -9.15
C LEU A 474 -9.45 9.21 -8.10
N ASP A 475 -10.67 9.53 -8.52
CA ASP A 475 -11.69 10.25 -7.77
C ASP A 475 -12.03 9.65 -6.38
N TYR A 476 -11.91 8.34 -6.24
CA TYR A 476 -12.23 7.58 -5.02
C TYR A 476 -11.08 7.53 -3.98
N LEU A 477 -9.87 7.99 -4.31
CA LEU A 477 -8.73 7.97 -3.39
C LEU A 477 -8.82 9.12 -2.38
N SER A 478 -8.23 8.91 -1.19
CA SER A 478 -7.96 9.97 -0.22
C SER A 478 -6.46 10.27 -0.14
N LEU A 479 -6.10 11.49 0.28
CA LEU A 479 -4.70 11.89 0.44
C LEU A 479 -3.98 11.08 1.52
N ASN A 480 -4.70 10.60 2.53
CA ASN A 480 -4.14 9.82 3.64
C ASN A 480 -3.90 8.34 3.28
N ARG A 481 -4.36 7.87 2.11
CA ARG A 481 -4.16 6.48 1.70
C ARG A 481 -2.68 6.16 1.54
N GLN A 482 -2.25 5.07 2.16
CA GLN A 482 -0.85 4.63 2.12
C GLN A 482 -0.45 4.15 0.72
N SER A 483 0.71 4.58 0.22
CA SER A 483 1.23 4.19 -1.09
C SER A 483 1.43 2.67 -1.23
N ALA A 484 1.75 1.98 -0.14
CA ALA A 484 1.92 0.53 -0.12
C ALA A 484 0.60 -0.25 -0.35
N THR A 485 -0.56 0.39 -0.21
CA THR A 485 -1.89 -0.22 -0.42
C THR A 485 -2.46 0.05 -1.81
N LEU A 486 -1.75 0.83 -2.64
CA LEU A 486 -2.16 1.16 -3.99
C LEU A 486 -1.88 -0.02 -4.94
N SER A 487 -2.77 -0.22 -5.90
CA SER A 487 -2.50 -1.09 -7.04
C SER A 487 -1.39 -0.50 -7.95
N GLY A 488 -0.80 -1.33 -8.79
CA GLY A 488 0.21 -0.88 -9.76
C GLY A 488 -0.30 0.25 -10.64
N GLY A 489 -1.51 0.11 -11.19
CA GLY A 489 -2.16 1.12 -12.03
C GLY A 489 -2.50 2.41 -11.28
N GLU A 490 -2.99 2.35 -10.02
CA GLU A 490 -3.22 3.54 -9.19
C GLU A 490 -1.93 4.32 -8.95
N SER A 491 -0.85 3.63 -8.58
CA SER A 491 0.46 4.24 -8.36
C SER A 491 1.01 4.90 -9.62
N GLN A 492 0.84 4.26 -10.77
CA GLN A 492 1.26 4.77 -12.08
C GLN A 492 0.48 6.04 -12.46
N ARG A 493 -0.85 6.04 -12.29
CA ARG A 493 -1.70 7.21 -12.57
C ARG A 493 -1.42 8.38 -11.66
N ILE A 494 -1.12 8.14 -10.37
CA ILE A 494 -0.66 9.20 -9.45
C ILE A 494 0.61 9.86 -9.98
N ARG A 495 1.59 9.06 -10.43
CA ARG A 495 2.82 9.60 -11.02
C ARG A 495 2.55 10.37 -12.31
N LEU A 496 1.66 9.86 -13.16
CA LEU A 496 1.26 10.55 -14.39
C LEU A 496 0.63 11.92 -14.07
N ALA A 497 -0.33 11.97 -13.15
CA ALA A 497 -0.95 13.24 -12.72
C ALA A 497 0.07 14.23 -12.16
N THR A 498 1.03 13.74 -11.36
CA THR A 498 2.13 14.58 -10.84
C THR A 498 3.01 15.13 -11.96
N GLN A 499 3.29 14.33 -13.01
CA GLN A 499 4.10 14.78 -14.14
C GLN A 499 3.35 15.80 -15.04
N ILE A 500 2.06 15.62 -15.29
CA ILE A 500 1.22 16.60 -15.96
C ILE A 500 1.24 17.91 -15.17
N GLY A 501 1.09 17.84 -13.84
CA GLY A 501 1.11 18.99 -12.94
C GLY A 501 2.46 19.71 -12.90
N SER A 502 3.58 19.05 -13.23
CA SER A 502 4.91 19.67 -13.29
C SER A 502 5.09 20.60 -14.48
N GLN A 503 4.23 20.51 -15.50
CA GLN A 503 4.27 21.30 -16.74
C GLN A 503 5.64 21.28 -17.46
N LEU A 504 6.39 20.20 -17.31
CA LEU A 504 7.65 20.03 -18.01
C LEU A 504 7.41 19.91 -19.51
N VAL A 505 8.31 20.50 -20.29
CA VAL A 505 8.27 20.48 -21.75
C VAL A 505 9.52 19.83 -22.32
N ASN A 506 9.42 19.31 -23.55
CA ASN A 506 10.55 18.66 -24.26
C ASN A 506 11.14 17.46 -23.50
N VAL A 507 10.28 16.69 -22.79
CA VAL A 507 10.62 15.46 -22.10
C VAL A 507 10.10 14.25 -22.90
N LEU A 508 10.82 13.13 -22.83
CA LEU A 508 10.37 11.84 -23.32
C LEU A 508 9.80 11.04 -22.14
N TYR A 509 8.49 10.88 -22.10
CA TYR A 509 7.81 10.02 -21.13
C TYR A 509 7.66 8.62 -21.69
N ILE A 510 8.03 7.62 -20.90
CA ILE A 510 7.85 6.20 -21.25
C ILE A 510 6.96 5.54 -20.21
N LEU A 511 5.81 5.02 -20.65
CA LEU A 511 4.81 4.39 -19.79
C LEU A 511 4.66 2.90 -20.11
N ASP A 512 4.51 2.08 -19.06
CA ASP A 512 4.31 0.63 -19.16
C ASP A 512 2.85 0.30 -18.86
N GLU A 513 2.09 -0.05 -19.89
CA GLU A 513 0.70 -0.52 -19.84
C GLU A 513 -0.21 0.32 -18.90
N PRO A 514 -0.34 1.64 -19.12
CA PRO A 514 -1.06 2.53 -18.20
C PRO A 514 -2.58 2.28 -18.15
N SER A 515 -3.18 1.57 -19.09
CA SER A 515 -4.60 1.21 -19.13
C SER A 515 -4.99 0.04 -18.21
N ILE A 516 -4.01 -0.60 -17.54
CA ILE A 516 -4.25 -1.77 -16.70
C ILE A 516 -5.26 -1.50 -15.58
N GLY A 517 -6.22 -2.42 -15.43
CA GLY A 517 -7.25 -2.36 -14.38
C GLY A 517 -8.23 -1.20 -14.53
N LEU A 518 -8.29 -0.61 -15.73
CA LEU A 518 -9.22 0.47 -16.02
C LEU A 518 -10.48 -0.04 -16.73
N HIS A 519 -11.62 0.48 -16.26
CA HIS A 519 -12.84 0.41 -17.03
C HIS A 519 -12.72 1.31 -18.28
N GLN A 520 -13.42 0.98 -19.38
CA GLN A 520 -13.34 1.73 -20.64
C GLN A 520 -13.61 3.23 -20.46
N ARG A 521 -14.54 3.62 -19.57
CA ARG A 521 -14.76 5.02 -19.21
C ARG A 521 -13.48 5.71 -18.71
N ASP A 522 -12.76 5.05 -17.81
CA ASP A 522 -11.56 5.61 -17.19
C ASP A 522 -10.38 5.57 -18.17
N ASN A 523 -10.37 4.61 -19.11
CA ASN A 523 -9.41 4.53 -20.18
C ASN A 523 -9.51 5.73 -21.15
N CYS A 524 -10.71 6.16 -21.49
CA CYS A 524 -10.90 7.38 -22.29
C CYS A 524 -10.28 8.61 -21.61
N ARG A 525 -10.49 8.79 -20.31
CA ARG A 525 -9.87 9.87 -19.52
C ARG A 525 -8.35 9.81 -19.53
N LEU A 526 -7.79 8.61 -19.38
CA LEU A 526 -6.34 8.39 -19.45
C LEU A 526 -5.79 8.80 -20.81
N ILE A 527 -6.43 8.40 -21.91
CA ILE A 527 -6.03 8.77 -23.27
C ILE A 527 -6.00 10.29 -23.42
N ASP A 528 -7.04 10.98 -22.94
CA ASP A 528 -7.09 12.45 -22.99
C ASP A 528 -5.95 13.08 -22.17
N SER A 529 -5.63 12.56 -20.99
CA SER A 529 -4.51 13.03 -20.17
C SER A 529 -3.15 12.83 -20.86
N LEU A 530 -2.95 11.71 -21.57
CA LEU A 530 -1.73 11.47 -22.34
C LEU A 530 -1.60 12.41 -23.55
N LYS A 531 -2.73 12.73 -24.20
CA LYS A 531 -2.77 13.75 -25.27
C LYS A 531 -2.43 15.13 -24.74
N GLN A 532 -2.97 15.52 -23.58
CA GLN A 532 -2.62 16.77 -22.92
C GLN A 532 -1.10 16.83 -22.63
N LEU A 533 -0.52 15.74 -22.09
CA LEU A 533 0.93 15.68 -21.85
C LEU A 533 1.76 15.84 -23.13
N ARG A 534 1.33 15.23 -24.24
CA ARG A 534 1.91 15.43 -25.57
C ARG A 534 1.77 16.89 -26.03
N ASP A 535 0.58 17.47 -25.90
CA ASP A 535 0.25 18.81 -26.40
C ASP A 535 0.99 19.92 -25.65
N LEU A 536 1.51 19.64 -24.44
CA LEU A 536 2.48 20.48 -23.74
C LEU A 536 3.87 20.53 -24.44
N GLY A 537 4.09 19.79 -25.54
CA GLY A 537 5.36 19.73 -26.25
C GLY A 537 6.27 18.60 -25.80
N ASN A 538 5.71 17.52 -25.29
CA ASN A 538 6.41 16.31 -24.87
C ASN A 538 6.27 15.17 -25.87
N THR A 539 7.21 14.23 -25.84
CA THR A 539 7.08 12.96 -26.54
C THR A 539 6.60 11.91 -25.54
N VAL A 540 5.55 11.18 -25.89
CA VAL A 540 4.94 10.16 -25.02
C VAL A 540 5.04 8.82 -25.72
N LEU A 541 5.78 7.89 -25.12
CA LEU A 541 5.96 6.52 -25.59
C LEU A 541 5.24 5.57 -24.64
N VAL A 542 4.29 4.80 -25.16
CA VAL A 542 3.47 3.91 -24.36
C VAL A 542 3.61 2.48 -24.86
N VAL A 543 3.97 1.55 -23.97
CA VAL A 543 3.88 0.11 -24.25
C VAL A 543 2.46 -0.30 -23.93
N GLU A 544 1.66 -0.71 -24.92
CA GLU A 544 0.23 -0.97 -24.75
C GLU A 544 -0.36 -2.03 -25.68
N HIS A 545 -1.49 -2.60 -25.21
CA HIS A 545 -2.27 -3.58 -25.91
C HIS A 545 -3.74 -3.16 -26.10
N ASP A 546 -4.15 -2.07 -25.47
CA ASP A 546 -5.51 -1.58 -25.55
C ASP A 546 -5.83 -1.01 -26.94
N ARG A 547 -7.00 -1.39 -27.49
CA ARG A 547 -7.43 -0.99 -28.83
C ARG A 547 -7.64 0.50 -28.96
N ASP A 548 -8.32 1.11 -27.98
CA ASP A 548 -8.66 2.52 -28.03
C ASP A 548 -7.41 3.39 -27.90
N MET A 549 -6.44 2.97 -27.07
CA MET A 549 -5.14 3.61 -26.97
C MET A 549 -4.36 3.56 -28.28
N MET A 550 -4.33 2.38 -28.96
CA MET A 550 -3.64 2.23 -30.24
C MET A 550 -4.30 3.10 -31.33
N LEU A 551 -5.63 3.12 -31.39
CA LEU A 551 -6.35 3.94 -32.39
C LEU A 551 -6.25 5.46 -32.11
N ALA A 552 -6.05 5.84 -30.87
CA ALA A 552 -5.90 7.23 -30.44
C ALA A 552 -4.45 7.77 -30.55
N ALA A 553 -3.48 6.89 -30.81
CA ALA A 553 -2.08 7.25 -30.97
C ALA A 553 -1.82 8.04 -32.28
N ASP A 554 -0.72 8.80 -32.30
CA ASP A 554 -0.23 9.44 -33.51
C ASP A 554 0.62 8.49 -34.33
N TYR A 555 1.30 7.54 -33.67
CA TYR A 555 2.22 6.60 -34.29
C TYR A 555 2.21 5.23 -33.55
N ILE A 556 2.35 4.16 -34.30
CA ILE A 556 2.39 2.80 -33.77
C ILE A 556 3.67 2.10 -34.23
N VAL A 557 4.31 1.37 -33.32
CA VAL A 557 5.40 0.44 -33.57
C VAL A 557 4.96 -0.94 -33.12
N ASP A 558 4.78 -1.88 -34.06
CA ASP A 558 4.38 -3.27 -33.77
C ASP A 558 5.60 -4.18 -33.80
N ILE A 559 5.85 -4.91 -32.69
CA ILE A 559 6.99 -5.80 -32.53
C ILE A 559 6.52 -7.25 -32.54
N GLY A 560 7.09 -8.02 -33.46
CA GLY A 560 6.72 -9.43 -33.67
C GLY A 560 7.80 -10.23 -34.40
N PRO A 561 7.38 -11.15 -35.25
CA PRO A 561 5.99 -11.60 -35.51
C PRO A 561 5.45 -12.53 -34.42
N LYS A 562 6.31 -13.09 -33.55
CA LYS A 562 5.95 -14.01 -32.44
C LYS A 562 6.71 -13.64 -31.17
N ALA A 563 6.53 -14.42 -30.10
CA ALA A 563 7.20 -14.23 -28.83
C ALA A 563 8.60 -14.88 -28.76
N GLY A 564 9.46 -14.41 -27.85
CA GLY A 564 10.77 -14.96 -27.54
C GLY A 564 11.72 -14.92 -28.74
N ARG A 565 12.41 -16.03 -29.04
CA ARG A 565 13.38 -16.12 -30.16
C ARG A 565 12.76 -15.90 -31.55
N LYS A 566 11.46 -16.09 -31.67
CA LYS A 566 10.73 -15.86 -32.93
C LYS A 566 10.12 -14.47 -33.01
N GLY A 567 10.34 -13.63 -32.01
CA GLY A 567 10.01 -12.22 -31.97
C GLY A 567 11.24 -11.36 -32.20
N GLY A 568 11.17 -10.11 -31.75
CA GLY A 568 12.28 -9.16 -31.73
C GLY A 568 12.53 -8.45 -33.08
N GLU A 569 11.55 -8.38 -33.94
CA GLU A 569 11.58 -7.65 -35.21
C GLU A 569 10.49 -6.58 -35.24
N VAL A 570 10.72 -5.44 -35.88
CA VAL A 570 9.66 -4.48 -36.16
C VAL A 570 8.87 -5.00 -37.36
N VAL A 571 7.61 -5.36 -37.14
CA VAL A 571 6.74 -5.86 -38.19
C VAL A 571 5.91 -4.76 -38.86
N PHE A 572 5.73 -3.65 -38.13
CA PHE A 572 5.11 -2.43 -38.65
C PHE A 572 5.57 -1.20 -37.88
N GLN A 573 5.70 -0.08 -38.55
CA GLN A 573 5.80 1.26 -37.97
C GLN A 573 5.10 2.27 -38.88
N GLY A 574 4.27 3.14 -38.29
CA GLY A 574 3.46 4.11 -39.05
C GLY A 574 2.28 4.64 -38.25
N THR A 575 1.36 5.32 -38.92
CA THR A 575 0.12 5.84 -38.33
C THR A 575 -0.90 4.70 -38.08
N PRO A 576 -1.87 4.90 -37.16
CA PRO A 576 -2.95 3.95 -36.98
C PRO A 576 -3.71 3.60 -38.27
N GLN A 577 -3.95 4.57 -39.15
CA GLN A 577 -4.63 4.39 -40.43
C GLN A 577 -3.84 3.52 -41.40
N GLU A 578 -2.51 3.62 -41.39
CA GLU A 578 -1.63 2.74 -42.16
C GLU A 578 -1.59 1.34 -41.57
N MET A 579 -1.62 1.20 -40.24
CA MET A 579 -1.69 -0.08 -39.53
C MET A 579 -2.94 -0.88 -39.91
N LEU A 580 -4.11 -0.23 -39.99
CA LEU A 580 -5.36 -0.85 -40.40
C LEU A 580 -5.35 -1.44 -41.83
N ARG A 581 -4.37 -1.07 -42.65
CA ARG A 581 -4.19 -1.58 -44.03
C ARG A 581 -3.22 -2.75 -44.13
N GLN A 582 -2.58 -3.12 -43.00
CA GLN A 582 -1.60 -4.19 -42.94
C GLN A 582 -2.22 -5.54 -42.59
N HIS A 583 -1.46 -6.60 -42.80
CA HIS A 583 -1.86 -7.97 -42.47
C HIS A 583 -1.06 -8.52 -41.26
N THR A 584 -0.56 -7.63 -40.38
CA THR A 584 0.07 -8.09 -39.13
C THR A 584 -1.00 -8.65 -38.20
N LEU A 585 -0.61 -9.49 -37.24
CA LEU A 585 -1.55 -10.07 -36.29
C LEU A 585 -2.34 -9.01 -35.52
N THR A 586 -1.66 -7.94 -35.07
CA THR A 586 -2.30 -6.81 -34.40
C THR A 586 -3.31 -6.11 -35.32
N ALA A 587 -2.94 -5.89 -36.59
CA ALA A 587 -3.84 -5.22 -37.54
C ALA A 587 -5.11 -6.05 -37.79
N GLN A 588 -4.99 -7.38 -37.91
CA GLN A 588 -6.13 -8.28 -38.10
C GLN A 588 -7.15 -8.20 -36.96
N TYR A 589 -6.68 -8.08 -35.71
CA TYR A 589 -7.56 -7.83 -34.56
C TYR A 589 -8.16 -6.42 -34.55
N LEU A 590 -7.39 -5.39 -34.91
CA LEU A 590 -7.91 -4.04 -35.03
C LEU A 590 -8.98 -3.88 -36.10
N ASN A 591 -8.83 -4.60 -37.23
CA ASN A 591 -9.77 -4.61 -38.36
C ASN A 591 -10.97 -5.55 -38.19
N ASN A 592 -11.04 -6.30 -37.08
CA ASN A 592 -11.99 -7.39 -36.85
C ASN A 592 -11.91 -8.56 -37.84
N GLU A 593 -10.81 -8.70 -38.62
CA GLU A 593 -10.53 -9.90 -39.42
C GLU A 593 -10.33 -11.13 -38.53
N MET A 594 -9.68 -10.91 -37.37
CA MET A 594 -9.64 -11.87 -36.27
C MET A 594 -10.39 -11.29 -35.10
N LYS A 595 -11.19 -12.10 -34.45
CA LYS A 595 -11.94 -11.72 -33.24
C LYS A 595 -12.04 -12.88 -32.27
N ILE A 596 -12.20 -12.56 -31.01
CA ILE A 596 -12.55 -13.52 -29.97
C ILE A 596 -14.06 -13.75 -30.06
N GLU A 597 -14.43 -14.97 -30.50
CA GLU A 597 -15.82 -15.26 -30.82
C GLU A 597 -16.67 -15.41 -29.56
N VAL A 598 -17.86 -14.83 -29.60
CA VAL A 598 -18.87 -14.95 -28.53
C VAL A 598 -19.49 -16.35 -28.62
N PRO A 599 -19.65 -17.10 -27.52
CA PRO A 599 -20.32 -18.39 -27.50
C PRO A 599 -21.76 -18.27 -28.05
N LYS A 600 -22.15 -19.18 -28.92
CA LYS A 600 -23.51 -19.22 -29.50
C LYS A 600 -24.60 -19.49 -28.46
N GLU A 601 -24.25 -20.26 -27.43
CA GLU A 601 -25.14 -20.58 -26.31
C GLU A 601 -24.40 -20.35 -25.01
N ARG A 602 -25.08 -19.74 -24.02
CA ARG A 602 -24.55 -19.56 -22.67
C ARG A 602 -24.81 -20.81 -21.84
N ARG A 603 -23.84 -21.19 -20.97
CA ARG A 603 -24.00 -22.35 -20.08
C ARG A 603 -25.12 -22.07 -19.06
N LYS A 604 -25.97 -23.06 -18.86
CA LYS A 604 -27.06 -22.98 -17.87
C LYS A 604 -26.56 -23.15 -16.42
N GLY A 605 -25.31 -23.69 -16.25
CA GLY A 605 -24.77 -24.05 -14.95
C GLY A 605 -25.36 -25.33 -14.39
N ASN A 606 -25.11 -25.61 -13.13
CA ASN A 606 -25.58 -26.82 -12.44
C ASN A 606 -26.84 -26.58 -11.59
N GLY A 607 -27.48 -25.39 -11.65
CA GLY A 607 -28.67 -25.03 -10.91
C GLY A 607 -28.42 -24.72 -9.41
N LYS A 608 -27.17 -24.65 -8.98
CA LYS A 608 -26.75 -24.31 -7.61
C LYS A 608 -26.03 -22.97 -7.61
N SER A 609 -26.03 -22.30 -6.48
CA SER A 609 -25.37 -20.99 -6.32
C SER A 609 -24.73 -20.88 -4.93
N ILE A 610 -23.80 -19.94 -4.82
CA ILE A 610 -23.32 -19.37 -3.56
C ILE A 610 -23.95 -17.99 -3.46
N ILE A 611 -24.55 -17.66 -2.31
CA ILE A 611 -25.22 -16.37 -2.09
C ILE A 611 -24.60 -15.73 -0.86
N ILE A 612 -24.11 -14.49 -1.02
CA ILE A 612 -23.68 -13.64 0.08
C ILE A 612 -24.79 -12.65 0.38
N HIS A 613 -25.18 -12.54 1.65
CA HIS A 613 -26.15 -11.58 2.13
C HIS A 613 -25.48 -10.47 2.93
N GLY A 614 -25.91 -9.23 2.69
CA GLY A 614 -25.54 -8.09 3.50
C GLY A 614 -24.07 -7.71 3.43
N ALA A 615 -23.38 -7.86 2.30
CA ALA A 615 -21.98 -7.44 2.17
C ALA A 615 -21.86 -5.92 2.27
N ARG A 616 -21.07 -5.44 3.26
CA ARG A 616 -20.94 -4.02 3.61
C ARG A 616 -19.52 -3.59 3.98
N GLY A 617 -18.53 -4.30 3.46
CA GLY A 617 -17.13 -3.91 3.61
C GLY A 617 -16.79 -2.66 2.80
N ASN A 618 -15.93 -1.80 3.31
CA ASN A 618 -15.48 -0.57 2.64
C ASN A 618 -16.65 0.27 2.08
N ASN A 619 -16.76 0.35 0.74
CA ASN A 619 -17.81 1.13 0.08
C ASN A 619 -19.07 0.31 -0.30
N LEU A 620 -19.12 -0.99 -0.02
CA LEU A 620 -20.29 -1.83 -0.33
C LEU A 620 -21.52 -1.41 0.50
N LYS A 621 -22.65 -1.26 -0.16
CA LYS A 621 -23.89 -0.72 0.43
C LYS A 621 -24.88 -1.83 0.80
N ASN A 622 -24.47 -2.74 1.70
CA ASN A 622 -25.30 -3.84 2.20
C ASN A 622 -25.97 -4.62 1.06
N ILE A 623 -25.13 -5.18 0.18
CA ILE A 623 -25.57 -5.84 -1.05
C ILE A 623 -25.69 -7.36 -0.87
N ASP A 624 -26.71 -7.92 -1.55
CA ASP A 624 -26.87 -9.36 -1.72
C ASP A 624 -26.37 -9.74 -3.11
N VAL A 625 -25.54 -10.80 -3.19
CA VAL A 625 -24.92 -11.20 -4.45
C VAL A 625 -24.97 -12.72 -4.60
N GLU A 626 -25.52 -13.18 -5.74
CA GLU A 626 -25.59 -14.59 -6.12
C GLU A 626 -24.52 -14.93 -7.15
N PHE A 627 -23.80 -16.03 -6.90
CA PHE A 627 -22.79 -16.60 -7.80
C PHE A 627 -23.26 -17.98 -8.30
N PRO A 628 -23.87 -18.08 -9.49
CA PRO A 628 -24.34 -19.34 -10.04
C PRO A 628 -23.18 -20.28 -10.39
N LEU A 629 -23.24 -21.53 -9.93
CA LEU A 629 -22.13 -22.50 -10.07
C LEU A 629 -22.13 -23.20 -11.43
N GLY A 630 -20.95 -23.68 -11.87
CA GLY A 630 -20.76 -24.31 -13.15
C GLY A 630 -20.79 -23.32 -14.33
N LYS A 631 -20.44 -22.07 -14.08
CA LYS A 631 -20.43 -20.97 -15.05
C LYS A 631 -19.12 -20.19 -15.02
N LEU A 632 -18.88 -19.46 -16.12
CA LEU A 632 -17.92 -18.37 -16.15
C LEU A 632 -18.63 -17.09 -15.68
N ILE A 633 -18.25 -16.61 -14.49
CA ILE A 633 -18.81 -15.40 -13.89
C ILE A 633 -17.78 -14.28 -14.04
N VAL A 634 -18.18 -13.13 -14.55
CA VAL A 634 -17.35 -11.94 -14.62
C VAL A 634 -17.92 -10.85 -13.73
N VAL A 635 -17.09 -10.39 -12.78
CA VAL A 635 -17.40 -9.24 -11.91
C VAL A 635 -16.74 -8.00 -12.50
N THR A 636 -17.54 -7.04 -12.93
CA THR A 636 -17.09 -5.85 -13.64
C THR A 636 -17.65 -4.58 -13.00
N GLY A 637 -17.30 -3.42 -13.55
CA GLY A 637 -17.68 -2.09 -13.07
C GLY A 637 -16.51 -1.12 -13.04
N VAL A 638 -16.76 0.16 -12.79
CA VAL A 638 -15.73 1.21 -12.78
C VAL A 638 -14.65 0.97 -11.71
N SER A 639 -13.49 1.63 -11.88
CA SER A 639 -12.41 1.55 -10.89
C SER A 639 -12.88 2.06 -9.51
N GLY A 640 -12.51 1.35 -8.42
CA GLY A 640 -12.93 1.72 -7.06
C GLY A 640 -14.40 1.43 -6.72
N SER A 641 -15.19 0.75 -7.59
CA SER A 641 -16.62 0.48 -7.34
C SER A 641 -16.91 -0.56 -6.24
N GLY A 642 -15.89 -1.32 -5.77
CA GLY A 642 -16.04 -2.31 -4.71
C GLY A 642 -15.87 -3.78 -5.14
N LYS A 643 -15.48 -4.05 -6.39
CA LYS A 643 -15.25 -5.42 -6.92
C LYS A 643 -14.30 -6.24 -6.07
N SER A 644 -13.10 -5.71 -5.80
CA SER A 644 -12.08 -6.40 -4.99
C SER A 644 -12.51 -6.56 -3.54
N THR A 645 -13.27 -5.61 -2.99
CA THR A 645 -13.87 -5.73 -1.65
C THR A 645 -14.86 -6.88 -1.58
N LEU A 646 -15.73 -7.03 -2.58
CA LEU A 646 -16.68 -8.14 -2.64
C LEU A 646 -15.97 -9.50 -2.78
N ILE A 647 -15.03 -9.61 -3.72
CA ILE A 647 -14.42 -10.90 -4.09
C ILE A 647 -13.21 -11.21 -3.21
N ASN A 648 -12.17 -10.32 -3.18
CA ASN A 648 -10.88 -10.61 -2.54
C ASN A 648 -10.88 -10.39 -1.02
N GLU A 649 -11.76 -9.50 -0.52
CA GLU A 649 -11.80 -9.14 0.90
C GLU A 649 -13.02 -9.71 1.64
N THR A 650 -14.07 -10.14 0.92
CA THR A 650 -15.27 -10.75 1.52
C THR A 650 -15.38 -12.23 1.13
N LEU A 651 -15.68 -12.56 -0.13
CA LEU A 651 -15.92 -13.94 -0.57
C LEU A 651 -14.71 -14.86 -0.36
N GLN A 652 -13.54 -14.47 -0.86
CA GLN A 652 -12.31 -15.28 -0.81
C GLN A 652 -11.88 -15.62 0.63
N PRO A 653 -11.86 -14.68 1.61
CA PRO A 653 -11.57 -15.02 3.01
C PRO A 653 -12.60 -15.95 3.63
N ILE A 654 -13.90 -15.81 3.36
CA ILE A 654 -14.95 -16.72 3.85
C ILE A 654 -14.66 -18.14 3.36
N LEU A 655 -14.42 -18.30 2.04
CA LEU A 655 -14.10 -19.59 1.44
C LEU A 655 -12.80 -20.17 2.01
N SER A 656 -11.77 -19.34 2.19
CA SER A 656 -10.49 -19.78 2.75
C SER A 656 -10.60 -20.18 4.22
N GLN A 657 -11.46 -19.55 5.02
CA GLN A 657 -11.74 -19.97 6.38
C GLN A 657 -12.44 -21.33 6.39
N HIS A 658 -13.44 -21.52 5.54
CA HIS A 658 -14.22 -22.75 5.46
C HIS A 658 -13.35 -23.95 5.03
N PHE A 659 -12.58 -23.84 3.93
CA PHE A 659 -11.82 -24.95 3.36
C PHE A 659 -10.43 -25.14 3.95
N TYR A 660 -9.76 -24.06 4.36
CA TYR A 660 -8.33 -24.09 4.73
C TYR A 660 -8.05 -23.58 6.14
N ARG A 661 -9.09 -23.25 6.93
CA ARG A 661 -8.96 -22.68 8.28
C ARG A 661 -8.07 -21.44 8.32
N SER A 662 -8.15 -20.60 7.30
CA SER A 662 -7.40 -19.36 7.20
C SER A 662 -7.79 -18.39 8.32
N LEU A 663 -6.81 -17.70 8.90
CA LEU A 663 -7.05 -16.70 9.95
C LEU A 663 -7.44 -15.32 9.39
N LYS A 664 -7.44 -15.14 8.07
CA LYS A 664 -7.81 -13.87 7.45
C LYS A 664 -9.31 -13.64 7.63
N LYS A 665 -9.68 -12.58 8.36
CA LYS A 665 -11.09 -12.23 8.59
C LYS A 665 -11.69 -11.62 7.31
N PRO A 666 -12.91 -12.04 6.92
CA PRO A 666 -13.66 -11.39 5.85
C PRO A 666 -14.13 -10.00 6.29
N MET A 667 -14.43 -9.14 5.32
CA MET A 667 -15.16 -7.90 5.58
C MET A 667 -16.58 -8.19 6.06
N ALA A 668 -17.26 -7.20 6.63
CA ALA A 668 -18.57 -7.36 7.25
C ALA A 668 -19.63 -7.84 6.23
N TYR A 669 -20.35 -8.90 6.60
CA TYR A 669 -21.48 -9.48 5.86
C TYR A 669 -22.46 -10.11 6.88
N ASP A 670 -23.67 -10.43 6.46
CA ASP A 670 -24.66 -11.05 7.35
C ASP A 670 -24.56 -12.57 7.34
N SER A 671 -24.67 -13.19 6.17
CA SER A 671 -24.61 -14.66 6.01
C SER A 671 -24.14 -15.07 4.63
N ILE A 672 -23.78 -16.33 4.48
CA ILE A 672 -23.44 -16.95 3.20
C ILE A 672 -24.13 -18.32 3.09
N GLU A 673 -24.63 -18.63 1.90
CA GLU A 673 -25.28 -19.91 1.61
C GLU A 673 -24.55 -20.65 0.49
N GLY A 674 -24.73 -21.97 0.40
CA GLY A 674 -24.27 -22.78 -0.72
C GLY A 674 -22.83 -23.25 -0.69
N LEU A 675 -22.09 -23.10 0.43
CA LEU A 675 -20.70 -23.51 0.57
C LEU A 675 -20.46 -25.02 0.34
N ASP A 676 -21.45 -25.86 0.69
CA ASP A 676 -21.37 -27.32 0.51
C ASP A 676 -21.43 -27.76 -0.96
N ASN A 677 -21.74 -26.86 -1.88
CA ASN A 677 -21.82 -27.16 -3.31
C ASN A 677 -20.45 -27.19 -4.01
N ILE A 678 -19.40 -26.72 -3.36
CA ILE A 678 -18.01 -26.72 -3.85
C ILE A 678 -17.13 -27.53 -2.90
N ASP A 679 -16.00 -28.03 -3.40
CA ASP A 679 -15.06 -28.86 -2.62
C ASP A 679 -13.71 -28.17 -2.39
N LYS A 680 -13.40 -27.15 -3.20
CA LYS A 680 -12.11 -26.46 -3.18
C LYS A 680 -12.24 -25.05 -3.74
N VAL A 681 -11.49 -24.11 -3.19
CA VAL A 681 -11.28 -22.78 -3.77
C VAL A 681 -9.82 -22.60 -4.19
N VAL A 682 -9.61 -22.01 -5.35
CA VAL A 682 -8.27 -21.67 -5.87
C VAL A 682 -8.25 -20.18 -6.20
N ASN A 683 -7.41 -19.44 -5.50
CA ASN A 683 -7.19 -18.03 -5.78
C ASN A 683 -5.94 -17.87 -6.64
N VAL A 684 -6.09 -17.22 -7.80
CA VAL A 684 -5.03 -16.95 -8.78
C VAL A 684 -4.88 -15.43 -8.91
N ASP A 685 -4.03 -14.86 -8.07
CA ASP A 685 -3.73 -13.44 -8.02
C ASP A 685 -2.42 -13.09 -8.75
N GLN A 686 -2.15 -11.80 -8.93
CA GLN A 686 -0.94 -11.28 -9.59
C GLN A 686 0.30 -11.28 -8.68
N SER A 687 0.22 -11.76 -7.44
CA SER A 687 1.35 -11.79 -6.52
C SER A 687 2.52 -12.62 -7.07
N PRO A 688 3.78 -12.23 -6.84
CA PRO A 688 4.95 -12.97 -7.32
C PRO A 688 4.95 -14.43 -6.86
N LEU A 689 5.47 -15.33 -7.67
CA LEU A 689 5.62 -16.78 -7.35
C LEU A 689 6.53 -17.03 -6.13
N GLY A 690 7.33 -16.05 -5.75
CA GLY A 690 8.20 -16.07 -4.60
C GLY A 690 9.02 -14.79 -4.49
N ARG A 691 9.55 -14.52 -3.31
CA ARG A 691 10.28 -13.29 -2.99
C ARG A 691 11.79 -13.37 -3.27
N THR A 692 12.29 -14.52 -3.69
CA THR A 692 13.73 -14.75 -3.88
C THR A 692 14.05 -15.09 -5.33
N PRO A 693 15.26 -14.77 -5.83
CA PRO A 693 15.72 -15.14 -7.16
C PRO A 693 15.76 -16.65 -7.42
N ARG A 694 15.63 -17.47 -6.39
CA ARG A 694 15.60 -18.94 -6.47
C ARG A 694 14.25 -19.51 -6.87
N SER A 695 13.18 -18.75 -6.65
CA SER A 695 11.84 -19.13 -7.11
C SER A 695 11.77 -18.95 -8.62
N ASN A 696 11.25 -19.95 -9.32
CA ASN A 696 11.11 -19.96 -10.78
C ASN A 696 9.93 -20.85 -11.20
N PRO A 697 9.48 -20.80 -12.46
CA PRO A 697 8.37 -21.61 -12.95
C PRO A 697 8.55 -23.12 -12.72
N ALA A 698 9.77 -23.66 -12.91
CA ALA A 698 10.05 -25.07 -12.70
C ALA A 698 9.89 -25.52 -11.24
N THR A 699 10.29 -24.68 -10.27
CA THR A 699 10.15 -24.97 -8.84
C THR A 699 8.70 -24.83 -8.39
N TYR A 700 7.98 -23.82 -8.87
CA TYR A 700 6.60 -23.56 -8.48
C TYR A 700 5.64 -24.65 -8.96
N THR A 701 5.76 -25.08 -10.22
CA THR A 701 4.94 -26.17 -10.78
C THR A 701 5.34 -27.54 -10.26
N GLY A 702 6.43 -27.64 -9.50
CA GLY A 702 6.96 -28.91 -9.00
C GLY A 702 7.63 -29.80 -10.07
N VAL A 703 7.72 -29.33 -11.33
CA VAL A 703 8.39 -30.11 -12.41
C VAL A 703 9.89 -30.26 -12.16
N PHE A 704 10.50 -29.33 -11.44
CA PHE A 704 11.91 -29.40 -11.11
C PHE A 704 12.27 -30.63 -10.25
N SER A 705 11.34 -31.11 -9.42
CA SER A 705 11.53 -32.35 -8.66
C SER A 705 11.60 -33.58 -9.58
N ASP A 706 10.76 -33.63 -10.62
CA ASP A 706 10.78 -34.71 -11.60
C ASP A 706 12.04 -34.67 -12.47
N ILE A 707 12.47 -33.45 -12.86
CA ILE A 707 13.73 -33.24 -13.59
C ILE A 707 14.92 -33.73 -12.76
N ARG A 708 15.00 -33.38 -11.47
CA ARG A 708 16.07 -33.87 -10.57
C ARG A 708 16.06 -35.39 -10.46
N SER A 709 14.89 -36.00 -10.33
CA SER A 709 14.75 -37.44 -10.27
C SER A 709 15.24 -38.12 -11.57
N LEU A 710 14.95 -37.52 -12.71
CA LEU A 710 15.47 -37.99 -14.01
C LEU A 710 17.00 -37.93 -14.04
N PHE A 711 17.61 -36.82 -13.60
CA PHE A 711 19.08 -36.68 -13.59
C PHE A 711 19.77 -37.65 -12.63
N VAL A 712 19.15 -37.93 -11.45
CA VAL A 712 19.64 -38.96 -10.51
C VAL A 712 19.65 -40.36 -11.14
N GLY A 713 18.66 -40.67 -11.98
CA GLY A 713 18.55 -41.97 -12.69
C GLY A 713 19.57 -42.19 -13.81
N LEU A 714 20.36 -41.16 -14.17
CA LEU A 714 21.36 -41.28 -15.22
C LEU A 714 22.56 -42.12 -14.76
N PRO A 715 23.16 -42.97 -15.64
CA PRO A 715 24.29 -43.84 -15.30
C PRO A 715 25.44 -43.08 -14.64
N GLU A 716 25.80 -41.91 -15.16
CA GLU A 716 26.88 -41.08 -14.65
C GLU A 716 26.62 -40.56 -13.23
N ALA A 717 25.37 -40.17 -12.93
CA ALA A 717 24.97 -39.73 -11.58
C ALA A 717 24.98 -40.92 -10.60
N GLN A 718 24.56 -42.11 -11.04
CA GLN A 718 24.54 -43.33 -10.24
C GLN A 718 25.98 -43.77 -9.90
N ILE A 719 26.89 -43.81 -10.87
CA ILE A 719 28.30 -44.12 -10.67
C ILE A 719 28.94 -43.23 -9.62
N ARG A 720 28.60 -41.91 -9.63
CA ARG A 720 29.14 -40.94 -8.69
C ARG A 720 28.36 -40.91 -7.36
N GLY A 721 27.31 -41.73 -7.19
CA GLY A 721 26.50 -41.78 -5.98
C GLY A 721 25.72 -40.49 -5.69
N TYR A 722 25.36 -39.74 -6.76
CA TYR A 722 24.66 -38.49 -6.63
C TYR A 722 23.19 -38.67 -6.22
N LYS A 723 22.77 -37.99 -5.16
CA LYS A 723 21.39 -37.96 -4.64
C LYS A 723 20.62 -36.76 -5.20
N PRO A 724 19.27 -36.70 -5.09
CA PRO A 724 18.45 -35.58 -5.57
C PRO A 724 18.89 -34.21 -5.08
N GLY A 725 19.48 -34.13 -3.87
CA GLY A 725 20.04 -32.90 -3.31
C GLY A 725 21.20 -32.32 -4.13
N ARG A 726 21.99 -33.15 -4.82
CA ARG A 726 23.10 -32.70 -5.66
C ARG A 726 22.63 -31.82 -6.83
N PHE A 727 21.46 -32.09 -7.35
CA PHE A 727 20.83 -31.37 -8.45
C PHE A 727 19.91 -30.25 -7.99
N SER A 728 19.98 -29.87 -6.68
CA SER A 728 19.25 -28.72 -6.13
C SER A 728 20.17 -27.52 -5.96
N PHE A 729 19.79 -26.38 -6.52
CA PHE A 729 20.52 -25.12 -6.30
C PHE A 729 20.23 -24.49 -4.92
N ASN A 730 19.31 -25.05 -4.13
CA ASN A 730 18.98 -24.60 -2.76
C ASN A 730 19.82 -25.27 -1.68
N VAL A 731 20.40 -26.46 -1.97
CA VAL A 731 21.09 -27.31 -1.00
C VAL A 731 22.60 -27.27 -1.26
N LYS A 732 23.41 -27.26 -0.20
CA LYS A 732 24.86 -27.39 -0.30
C LYS A 732 25.27 -28.69 -0.97
N GLY A 733 26.41 -28.68 -1.67
CA GLY A 733 27.01 -29.88 -2.31
C GLY A 733 26.96 -29.85 -3.83
N GLY A 734 25.88 -29.41 -4.48
CA GLY A 734 25.78 -29.30 -5.92
C GLY A 734 25.69 -27.90 -6.48
N ARG A 735 25.31 -26.94 -5.63
CA ARG A 735 25.18 -25.53 -5.99
C ARG A 735 26.54 -24.82 -6.05
N CYS A 736 26.59 -23.72 -6.77
CA CYS A 736 27.72 -22.79 -6.69
C CYS A 736 27.70 -22.10 -5.31
N GLU A 737 28.75 -22.29 -4.51
CA GLU A 737 28.81 -21.72 -3.17
C GLU A 737 29.12 -20.20 -3.19
N ALA A 738 29.77 -19.69 -4.25
CA ALA A 738 30.08 -18.27 -4.39
C ALA A 738 28.81 -17.37 -4.49
N CYS A 739 27.75 -17.86 -5.15
CA CYS A 739 26.45 -17.18 -5.23
C CYS A 739 25.36 -17.89 -4.41
N GLY A 740 25.69 -18.94 -3.66
CA GLY A 740 24.74 -19.75 -2.90
C GLY A 740 23.62 -20.36 -3.74
N GLY A 741 23.83 -20.57 -5.06
CA GLY A 741 22.85 -21.09 -5.99
C GLY A 741 21.92 -20.04 -6.62
N ASN A 742 22.11 -18.75 -6.38
CA ASN A 742 21.31 -17.68 -6.98
C ASN A 742 21.62 -17.50 -8.49
N GLY A 743 22.87 -17.77 -8.92
CA GLY A 743 23.36 -17.47 -10.24
C GLY A 743 23.87 -16.04 -10.41
N TYR A 744 23.44 -15.15 -9.54
CA TYR A 744 23.73 -13.71 -9.55
C TYR A 744 24.19 -13.25 -8.17
N LYS A 745 24.96 -12.16 -8.12
CA LYS A 745 25.27 -11.40 -6.91
C LYS A 745 24.47 -10.10 -6.96
N THR A 746 23.78 -9.77 -5.89
CA THR A 746 23.11 -8.48 -5.75
C THR A 746 24.08 -7.47 -5.20
N ILE A 747 24.24 -6.35 -5.89
CA ILE A 747 24.96 -5.18 -5.40
C ILE A 747 23.89 -4.20 -4.90
N GLU A 748 23.80 -4.07 -3.58
CA GLU A 748 22.88 -3.13 -2.94
C GLU A 748 23.37 -1.69 -3.17
N MET A 749 22.49 -0.83 -3.68
CA MET A 749 22.76 0.57 -3.95
C MET A 749 21.92 1.45 -3.04
N THR A 750 22.55 2.42 -2.38
CA THR A 750 21.89 3.26 -1.36
C THR A 750 20.77 4.14 -1.92
N PHE A 751 20.86 4.57 -3.18
CA PHE A 751 19.95 5.54 -3.81
C PHE A 751 19.36 5.08 -5.15
N LEU A 752 19.75 3.92 -5.65
CA LEU A 752 19.28 3.34 -6.90
C LEU A 752 18.75 1.93 -6.65
N PRO A 753 17.97 1.35 -7.57
CA PRO A 753 17.59 -0.05 -7.48
C PRO A 753 18.83 -0.96 -7.45
N ASP A 754 18.74 -2.05 -6.68
CA ASP A 754 19.80 -3.04 -6.59
C ASP A 754 20.17 -3.61 -7.96
N VAL A 755 21.47 -3.75 -8.23
CA VAL A 755 21.96 -4.30 -9.49
C VAL A 755 22.30 -5.77 -9.31
N MET A 756 21.76 -6.63 -10.18
CA MET A 756 22.09 -8.05 -10.23
C MET A 756 23.18 -8.31 -11.28
N VAL A 757 24.34 -8.77 -10.82
CA VAL A 757 25.47 -9.12 -11.69
C VAL A 757 25.63 -10.64 -11.75
N PRO A 758 25.81 -11.26 -12.96
CA PRO A 758 26.09 -12.69 -13.07
C PRO A 758 27.27 -13.11 -12.20
N CYS A 759 27.14 -14.24 -11.53
CA CYS A 759 28.20 -14.76 -10.67
C CYS A 759 29.43 -15.14 -11.51
N GLU A 760 30.59 -14.58 -11.24
CA GLU A 760 31.84 -14.81 -11.96
C GLU A 760 32.27 -16.28 -11.99
N VAL A 761 31.99 -17.02 -10.89
CA VAL A 761 32.38 -18.44 -10.74
C VAL A 761 31.52 -19.37 -11.58
N CYS A 762 30.20 -19.23 -11.52
CA CYS A 762 29.27 -20.12 -12.24
C CYS A 762 28.67 -19.50 -13.52
N GLN A 763 28.98 -18.23 -13.81
CA GLN A 763 28.48 -17.51 -14.99
C GLN A 763 26.95 -17.65 -15.19
N GLY A 764 26.19 -17.48 -14.10
CA GLY A 764 24.73 -17.62 -14.10
C GLY A 764 24.20 -19.05 -14.00
N LYS A 765 25.02 -20.10 -14.09
CA LYS A 765 24.60 -21.52 -14.16
C LYS A 765 24.11 -22.10 -12.85
N ARG A 766 24.28 -21.42 -11.70
CA ARG A 766 23.81 -21.81 -10.35
C ARG A 766 24.47 -23.03 -9.71
N TYR A 767 25.17 -23.88 -10.46
CA TYR A 767 25.77 -25.14 -10.02
C TYR A 767 27.29 -25.09 -10.07
N ASN A 768 27.92 -26.02 -9.35
CA ASN A 768 29.34 -26.28 -9.49
C ASN A 768 29.63 -27.09 -10.75
N ARG A 769 30.92 -27.09 -11.18
CA ARG A 769 31.35 -27.73 -12.40
C ARG A 769 31.03 -29.22 -12.45
N GLU A 770 31.25 -29.95 -11.37
CA GLU A 770 31.03 -31.39 -11.28
C GLU A 770 29.56 -31.80 -11.49
N THR A 771 28.60 -31.02 -10.97
CA THR A 771 27.17 -31.25 -11.18
C THR A 771 26.78 -31.02 -12.63
N LEU A 772 27.43 -30.07 -13.32
CA LEU A 772 27.15 -29.73 -14.72
C LEU A 772 27.72 -30.76 -15.73
N GLU A 773 28.60 -31.66 -15.30
CA GLU A 773 29.13 -32.73 -16.12
C GLU A 773 28.06 -33.81 -16.43
N VAL A 774 27.10 -34.03 -15.50
CA VAL A 774 26.01 -34.98 -15.71
C VAL A 774 25.03 -34.41 -16.76
N ARG A 775 24.81 -35.15 -17.83
CA ARG A 775 24.05 -34.70 -18.99
C ARG A 775 22.97 -35.70 -19.42
N TYR A 776 21.77 -35.16 -19.68
CA TYR A 776 20.68 -35.89 -20.33
C TYR A 776 20.50 -35.37 -21.77
N LYS A 777 20.55 -36.24 -22.75
CA LYS A 777 20.57 -35.87 -24.20
C LYS A 777 21.55 -34.71 -24.49
N GLY A 778 22.76 -34.75 -23.91
CA GLY A 778 23.80 -33.76 -24.12
C GLY A 778 23.64 -32.44 -23.35
N LYS A 779 22.56 -32.24 -22.54
CA LYS A 779 22.25 -31.03 -21.80
C LYS A 779 22.44 -31.24 -20.31
N SER A 780 23.14 -30.32 -19.65
CA SER A 780 23.25 -30.25 -18.17
C SER A 780 21.96 -29.76 -17.53
N ILE A 781 21.82 -29.90 -16.21
CA ILE A 781 20.65 -29.40 -15.50
C ILE A 781 20.51 -27.87 -15.59
N ALA A 782 21.63 -27.15 -15.71
CA ALA A 782 21.60 -25.70 -15.94
C ALA A 782 21.09 -25.36 -17.36
N ASP A 783 21.52 -26.12 -18.36
CA ASP A 783 21.03 -25.95 -19.74
C ASP A 783 19.52 -26.21 -19.83
N VAL A 784 19.02 -27.20 -19.07
CA VAL A 784 17.57 -27.47 -18.97
C VAL A 784 16.81 -26.32 -18.35
N LEU A 785 17.34 -25.72 -17.29
CA LEU A 785 16.71 -24.53 -16.66
C LEU A 785 16.74 -23.31 -17.59
N ASP A 786 17.72 -23.22 -18.50
CA ASP A 786 17.81 -22.13 -19.48
C ASP A 786 16.95 -22.37 -20.74
N MET A 787 16.36 -23.55 -20.91
CA MET A 787 15.42 -23.83 -22.00
C MET A 787 14.14 -23.02 -21.83
N THR A 788 13.61 -22.50 -22.94
CA THR A 788 12.23 -22.02 -22.98
C THR A 788 11.26 -23.18 -22.79
N ILE A 789 10.05 -22.90 -22.33
CA ILE A 789 9.02 -23.96 -22.17
C ILE A 789 8.75 -24.69 -23.48
N ASN A 790 8.71 -23.97 -24.61
CA ASN A 790 8.56 -24.62 -25.93
C ASN A 790 9.68 -25.62 -26.23
N GLN A 791 10.94 -25.25 -25.99
CA GLN A 791 12.09 -26.16 -26.17
C GLN A 791 12.05 -27.33 -25.18
N ALA A 792 11.61 -27.08 -23.94
CA ALA A 792 11.50 -28.14 -22.94
C ALA A 792 10.40 -29.16 -23.28
N VAL A 793 9.29 -28.74 -23.88
CA VAL A 793 8.22 -29.64 -24.37
C VAL A 793 8.78 -30.60 -25.43
N GLU A 794 9.53 -30.09 -26.40
CA GLU A 794 10.18 -30.92 -27.43
C GLU A 794 11.25 -31.82 -26.80
N PHE A 795 12.04 -31.35 -25.89
CA PHE A 795 13.14 -32.08 -25.26
C PHE A 795 12.66 -33.26 -24.40
N PHE A 796 11.56 -33.06 -23.65
CA PHE A 796 11.01 -34.05 -22.71
C PHE A 796 9.84 -34.86 -23.25
N GLN A 797 9.62 -34.92 -24.57
CA GLN A 797 8.52 -35.68 -25.21
C GLN A 797 8.41 -37.13 -24.69
N ALA A 798 9.53 -37.79 -24.40
CA ALA A 798 9.58 -39.16 -23.90
C ALA A 798 9.41 -39.31 -22.39
N VAL A 799 9.16 -38.25 -21.65
CA VAL A 799 9.04 -38.25 -20.17
C VAL A 799 7.68 -37.70 -19.76
N PRO A 800 6.62 -38.55 -19.68
CA PRO A 800 5.23 -38.08 -19.48
C PRO A 800 5.01 -37.24 -18.21
N ALA A 801 5.66 -37.60 -17.11
CA ALA A 801 5.52 -36.86 -15.83
C ALA A 801 6.02 -35.41 -15.92
N ILE A 802 7.10 -35.17 -16.66
CA ILE A 802 7.63 -33.82 -16.91
C ILE A 802 6.78 -33.15 -17.98
N LEU A 803 6.48 -33.85 -19.08
CA LEU A 803 5.74 -33.31 -20.21
C LEU A 803 4.36 -32.76 -19.80
N GLN A 804 3.61 -33.45 -18.95
CA GLN A 804 2.29 -33.00 -18.49
C GLN A 804 2.35 -31.64 -17.85
N LYS A 805 3.31 -31.41 -16.94
CA LYS A 805 3.44 -30.13 -16.20
C LYS A 805 3.93 -28.99 -17.11
N ILE A 806 4.87 -29.28 -18.01
CA ILE A 806 5.41 -28.28 -18.94
C ILE A 806 4.37 -27.92 -20.02
N SER A 807 3.60 -28.87 -20.50
CA SER A 807 2.53 -28.63 -21.50
C SER A 807 1.44 -27.74 -20.93
N ALA A 808 1.13 -27.84 -19.64
CA ALA A 808 0.19 -26.87 -18.98
C ALA A 808 0.71 -25.44 -19.03
N LEU A 809 2.02 -25.22 -18.83
CA LEU A 809 2.64 -23.89 -18.98
C LEU A 809 2.58 -23.37 -20.42
N GLN A 810 2.75 -24.28 -21.41
CA GLN A 810 2.64 -23.91 -22.82
C GLN A 810 1.21 -23.55 -23.21
N GLN A 811 0.22 -24.31 -22.71
CA GLN A 811 -1.21 -24.07 -22.99
C GLN A 811 -1.70 -22.69 -22.50
N VAL A 812 -1.16 -22.16 -21.42
CA VAL A 812 -1.50 -20.80 -20.94
C VAL A 812 -0.70 -19.69 -21.65
N GLY A 813 -0.05 -19.99 -22.79
CA GLY A 813 0.68 -19.00 -23.58
C GLY A 813 2.06 -18.62 -23.05
N LEU A 814 2.65 -19.39 -22.10
CA LEU A 814 3.96 -19.13 -21.53
C LEU A 814 5.13 -19.86 -22.23
N GLY A 815 4.94 -20.29 -23.47
CA GLY A 815 5.94 -21.03 -24.20
C GLY A 815 7.29 -20.35 -24.38
N TYR A 816 7.35 -19.04 -24.27
CA TYR A 816 8.53 -18.20 -24.47
C TYR A 816 9.40 -18.02 -23.23
N ILE A 817 8.86 -18.17 -22.01
CA ILE A 817 9.62 -18.01 -20.76
C ILE A 817 10.56 -19.20 -20.54
N LYS A 818 11.66 -18.97 -19.79
CA LYS A 818 12.59 -20.04 -19.43
C LYS A 818 12.11 -20.80 -18.19
N LEU A 819 12.33 -22.12 -18.12
CA LEU A 819 12.00 -22.93 -16.95
C LEU A 819 12.62 -22.41 -15.65
N GLY A 820 13.87 -21.95 -15.71
CA GLY A 820 14.63 -21.42 -14.58
C GLY A 820 14.59 -19.90 -14.44
N GLN A 821 13.71 -19.17 -15.16
CA GLN A 821 13.58 -17.71 -15.06
C GLN A 821 13.20 -17.31 -13.64
N SER A 822 13.92 -16.34 -13.08
CA SER A 822 13.64 -15.86 -11.72
C SER A 822 12.22 -15.29 -11.61
N SER A 823 11.50 -15.64 -10.55
CA SER A 823 10.16 -15.07 -10.27
C SER A 823 10.16 -13.55 -10.14
N THR A 824 11.29 -12.94 -9.78
CA THR A 824 11.44 -11.49 -9.67
C THR A 824 11.50 -10.76 -11.02
N THR A 825 11.75 -11.50 -12.11
CA THR A 825 11.78 -10.98 -13.49
C THR A 825 10.50 -11.27 -14.27
N LEU A 826 9.57 -12.01 -13.69
CA LEU A 826 8.27 -12.27 -14.29
C LEU A 826 7.32 -11.10 -14.04
N SER A 827 6.50 -10.78 -15.04
CA SER A 827 5.39 -9.84 -14.85
C SER A 827 4.30 -10.43 -13.95
N GLY A 828 3.41 -9.57 -13.43
CA GLY A 828 2.25 -10.03 -12.63
C GLY A 828 1.39 -11.04 -13.38
N GLY A 829 1.06 -10.76 -14.64
CA GLY A 829 0.29 -11.66 -15.51
C GLY A 829 1.00 -12.98 -15.83
N GLU A 830 2.34 -12.96 -16.06
CA GLU A 830 3.12 -14.20 -16.23
C GLU A 830 3.09 -15.06 -14.96
N SER A 831 3.28 -14.44 -13.79
CA SER A 831 3.21 -15.13 -12.50
C SER A 831 1.84 -15.76 -12.27
N GLN A 832 0.77 -15.04 -12.61
CA GLN A 832 -0.60 -15.52 -12.50
C GLN A 832 -0.86 -16.72 -13.44
N ARG A 833 -0.39 -16.65 -14.69
CA ARG A 833 -0.51 -17.78 -15.65
C ARG A 833 0.29 -19.01 -15.22
N VAL A 834 1.45 -18.85 -14.57
CA VAL A 834 2.18 -19.99 -13.97
C VAL A 834 1.37 -20.66 -12.86
N LYS A 835 0.69 -19.85 -11.99
CA LYS A 835 -0.21 -20.37 -10.96
C LYS A 835 -1.37 -21.15 -11.57
N LEU A 836 -2.02 -20.58 -12.58
CA LEU A 836 -3.11 -21.24 -13.32
C LEU A 836 -2.65 -22.55 -13.96
N ALA A 837 -1.50 -22.56 -14.65
CA ALA A 837 -0.93 -23.78 -15.25
C ALA A 837 -0.66 -24.89 -14.21
N THR A 838 -0.25 -24.50 -13.01
CA THR A 838 -0.01 -25.44 -11.90
C THR A 838 -1.30 -26.13 -11.48
N GLU A 839 -2.42 -25.40 -11.43
CA GLU A 839 -3.72 -25.98 -11.10
C GLU A 839 -4.28 -26.84 -12.25
N LEU A 840 -4.08 -26.42 -13.50
CA LEU A 840 -4.46 -27.20 -14.68
C LEU A 840 -3.78 -28.57 -14.76
N ALA A 841 -2.54 -28.65 -14.28
CA ALA A 841 -1.78 -29.92 -14.25
C ALA A 841 -2.27 -30.90 -13.17
N LYS A 842 -3.10 -30.45 -12.22
CA LYS A 842 -3.67 -31.29 -11.15
C LYS A 842 -4.92 -32.02 -11.62
N ARG A 843 -5.28 -33.08 -10.88
CA ARG A 843 -6.52 -33.81 -11.13
C ARG A 843 -7.70 -32.95 -10.70
N ASP A 844 -8.70 -32.84 -11.56
CA ASP A 844 -9.86 -31.99 -11.41
C ASP A 844 -11.05 -32.79 -10.84
N THR A 845 -11.86 -32.18 -9.97
CA THR A 845 -13.07 -32.76 -9.38
C THR A 845 -14.36 -32.28 -10.04
N GLY A 846 -14.31 -31.21 -10.86
CA GLY A 846 -15.50 -30.59 -11.44
C GLY A 846 -16.36 -29.78 -10.46
N LYS A 847 -15.89 -29.55 -9.23
CA LYS A 847 -16.58 -28.74 -8.19
C LYS A 847 -15.67 -27.67 -7.60
N THR A 848 -14.59 -27.33 -8.28
CA THR A 848 -13.63 -26.33 -7.81
C THR A 848 -14.11 -24.94 -8.19
N LEU A 849 -14.00 -23.99 -7.27
CA LEU A 849 -14.19 -22.57 -7.52
C LEU A 849 -12.84 -21.89 -7.74
N TYR A 850 -12.65 -21.33 -8.91
CA TYR A 850 -11.48 -20.52 -9.25
C TYR A 850 -11.82 -19.03 -9.16
N ILE A 851 -10.95 -18.25 -8.51
CA ILE A 851 -11.04 -16.79 -8.46
C ILE A 851 -9.80 -16.23 -9.16
N LEU A 852 -10.00 -15.45 -10.21
CA LEU A 852 -8.94 -14.80 -10.97
C LEU A 852 -9.12 -13.27 -10.89
N ASP A 853 -8.05 -12.56 -10.61
CA ASP A 853 -8.05 -11.10 -10.51
C ASP A 853 -7.28 -10.52 -11.71
N GLU A 854 -7.98 -9.87 -12.63
CA GLU A 854 -7.50 -9.24 -13.86
C GLU A 854 -6.50 -10.10 -14.64
N PRO A 855 -6.88 -11.33 -15.07
CA PRO A 855 -5.95 -12.27 -15.68
C PRO A 855 -5.44 -11.86 -17.07
N THR A 856 -6.04 -10.86 -17.71
CA THR A 856 -5.65 -10.38 -19.04
C THR A 856 -4.65 -9.22 -19.01
N THR A 857 -4.19 -8.85 -17.83
CA THR A 857 -3.19 -7.79 -17.64
C THR A 857 -1.94 -8.04 -18.50
N GLY A 858 -1.57 -7.05 -19.32
CA GLY A 858 -0.38 -7.11 -20.18
C GLY A 858 -0.44 -8.12 -21.33
N LEU A 859 -1.64 -8.51 -21.73
CA LEU A 859 -1.84 -9.49 -22.80
C LEU A 859 -2.29 -8.84 -24.10
N HIS A 860 -1.67 -9.26 -25.20
CA HIS A 860 -2.17 -8.99 -26.54
C HIS A 860 -3.46 -9.80 -26.80
N PHE A 861 -4.31 -9.36 -27.71
CA PHE A 861 -5.59 -10.04 -28.10
C PHE A 861 -5.45 -11.54 -28.32
N GLU A 862 -4.40 -11.98 -29.01
CA GLU A 862 -4.16 -13.41 -29.25
C GLU A 862 -3.83 -14.16 -27.96
N ASP A 863 -3.07 -13.55 -27.05
CA ASP A 863 -2.77 -14.15 -25.75
C ASP A 863 -4.04 -14.26 -24.89
N ILE A 864 -4.95 -13.25 -24.97
CA ILE A 864 -6.27 -13.27 -24.31
C ILE A 864 -7.10 -14.42 -24.87
N ARG A 865 -7.15 -14.61 -26.20
CA ARG A 865 -7.87 -15.71 -26.84
C ARG A 865 -7.39 -17.06 -26.30
N ILE A 866 -6.07 -17.28 -26.28
CA ILE A 866 -5.48 -18.52 -25.80
C ILE A 866 -5.82 -18.75 -24.31
N LEU A 867 -5.73 -17.71 -23.47
CA LEU A 867 -6.06 -17.80 -22.05
C LEU A 867 -7.52 -18.13 -21.84
N MET A 868 -8.42 -17.46 -22.56
CA MET A 868 -9.87 -17.69 -22.45
C MET A 868 -10.27 -19.09 -22.93
N ASP A 869 -9.63 -19.63 -23.98
CA ASP A 869 -9.83 -21.02 -24.40
C ASP A 869 -9.51 -22.03 -23.28
N VAL A 870 -8.48 -21.74 -22.49
CA VAL A 870 -8.10 -22.58 -21.35
C VAL A 870 -9.11 -22.44 -20.20
N ILE A 871 -9.55 -21.22 -19.89
CA ILE A 871 -10.55 -20.97 -18.87
C ILE A 871 -11.89 -21.61 -19.23
N GLN A 872 -12.32 -21.49 -20.47
CA GLN A 872 -13.54 -22.13 -20.95
C GLN A 872 -13.50 -23.65 -20.76
N LYS A 873 -12.38 -24.30 -21.07
CA LYS A 873 -12.19 -25.74 -20.83
C LYS A 873 -12.26 -26.12 -19.35
N LEU A 874 -11.86 -25.23 -18.42
CA LEU A 874 -12.04 -25.47 -16.98
C LEU A 874 -13.53 -25.45 -16.60
N VAL A 875 -14.28 -24.49 -17.13
CA VAL A 875 -15.72 -24.40 -16.88
C VAL A 875 -16.47 -25.59 -17.49
N ASP A 876 -16.09 -26.04 -18.70
CA ASP A 876 -16.68 -27.19 -19.39
C ASP A 876 -16.54 -28.50 -18.59
N LYS A 877 -15.55 -28.60 -17.72
CA LYS A 877 -15.38 -29.72 -16.77
C LYS A 877 -16.29 -29.63 -15.54
N GLY A 878 -17.18 -28.66 -15.45
CA GLY A 878 -18.12 -28.45 -14.35
C GLY A 878 -17.67 -27.48 -13.28
N ASN A 879 -16.46 -26.92 -13.35
CA ASN A 879 -15.96 -25.95 -12.38
C ASN A 879 -16.64 -24.59 -12.51
N THR A 880 -16.54 -23.79 -11.47
CA THR A 880 -16.96 -22.41 -11.47
C THR A 880 -15.74 -21.50 -11.53
N VAL A 881 -15.76 -20.53 -12.42
CA VAL A 881 -14.68 -19.54 -12.52
C VAL A 881 -15.25 -18.14 -12.33
N ILE A 882 -14.77 -17.41 -11.34
CA ILE A 882 -15.06 -15.99 -11.09
C ILE A 882 -13.85 -15.19 -11.55
N ILE A 883 -14.07 -14.21 -12.42
CA ILE A 883 -13.03 -13.31 -12.92
C ILE A 883 -13.43 -11.88 -12.58
N ILE A 884 -12.53 -11.12 -11.94
CA ILE A 884 -12.64 -9.67 -11.86
C ILE A 884 -11.99 -9.12 -13.12
N GLU A 885 -12.75 -8.40 -13.96
CA GLU A 885 -12.24 -7.93 -15.25
C GLU A 885 -12.90 -6.64 -15.75
N HIS A 886 -12.13 -5.93 -16.58
CA HIS A 886 -12.54 -4.73 -17.27
C HIS A 886 -12.48 -4.87 -18.80
N ASN A 887 -11.75 -5.87 -19.28
CA ASN A 887 -11.56 -6.13 -20.69
C ASN A 887 -12.86 -6.65 -21.34
N LEU A 888 -13.37 -5.93 -22.32
CA LEU A 888 -14.62 -6.26 -23.00
C LEU A 888 -14.56 -7.62 -23.74
N ASP A 889 -13.40 -8.00 -24.24
CA ASP A 889 -13.18 -9.30 -24.89
C ASP A 889 -13.40 -10.48 -23.92
N VAL A 890 -13.15 -10.28 -22.62
CA VAL A 890 -13.45 -11.26 -21.58
C VAL A 890 -14.90 -11.17 -21.13
N ILE A 891 -15.41 -9.95 -20.92
CA ILE A 891 -16.77 -9.71 -20.41
C ILE A 891 -17.79 -10.31 -21.38
N LYS A 892 -17.61 -10.14 -22.71
CA LYS A 892 -18.51 -10.71 -23.72
C LYS A 892 -18.54 -12.25 -23.74
N LEU A 893 -17.52 -12.93 -23.17
CA LEU A 893 -17.44 -14.40 -23.10
C LEU A 893 -18.13 -14.98 -21.85
N ALA A 894 -18.53 -14.15 -20.88
CA ALA A 894 -19.11 -14.60 -19.63
C ALA A 894 -20.43 -15.35 -19.83
N ASP A 895 -20.72 -16.34 -18.98
CA ASP A 895 -22.04 -16.93 -18.85
C ASP A 895 -22.93 -16.11 -17.91
N HIS A 896 -22.30 -15.37 -16.97
CA HIS A 896 -22.96 -14.51 -16.01
C HIS A 896 -22.11 -13.30 -15.68
N ILE A 897 -22.67 -12.12 -15.67
CA ILE A 897 -22.00 -10.88 -15.30
C ILE A 897 -22.60 -10.34 -14.01
N ILE A 898 -21.76 -9.76 -13.17
CA ILE A 898 -22.15 -8.96 -12.00
C ILE A 898 -21.48 -7.59 -12.17
N ASP A 899 -22.28 -6.56 -12.45
CA ASP A 899 -21.80 -5.19 -12.64
C ASP A 899 -21.97 -4.37 -11.36
N ILE A 900 -20.86 -3.82 -10.83
CA ILE A 900 -20.83 -3.08 -9.58
C ILE A 900 -20.50 -1.61 -9.85
N GLY A 901 -21.30 -0.70 -9.30
CA GLY A 901 -21.16 0.74 -9.50
C GLY A 901 -22.12 1.55 -8.64
N PRO A 902 -22.62 2.70 -9.16
CA PRO A 902 -22.34 3.31 -10.49
C PRO A 902 -20.98 3.99 -10.61
N GLU A 903 -20.43 4.52 -9.50
CA GLU A 903 -19.17 5.26 -9.45
C GLU A 903 -18.14 4.54 -8.59
N GLY A 904 -16.93 5.12 -8.46
CA GLY A 904 -15.94 4.72 -7.48
C GLY A 904 -16.23 5.25 -6.07
N GLY A 905 -15.55 4.71 -5.04
CA GLY A 905 -15.61 5.20 -3.66
C GLY A 905 -17.04 5.25 -3.08
N ARG A 906 -17.41 6.39 -2.48
CA ARG A 906 -18.72 6.57 -1.83
C ARG A 906 -19.91 6.47 -2.79
N GLY A 907 -19.69 6.79 -4.07
CA GLY A 907 -20.69 6.68 -5.11
C GLY A 907 -20.92 5.27 -5.62
N GLY A 908 -20.06 4.31 -5.26
CA GLY A 908 -20.10 2.92 -5.69
C GLY A 908 -20.81 1.97 -4.72
N GLY A 909 -20.44 0.71 -4.80
CA GLY A 909 -20.84 -0.32 -3.84
C GLY A 909 -22.22 -0.91 -4.01
N GLN A 910 -22.85 -0.73 -5.17
CA GLN A 910 -24.18 -1.29 -5.51
C GLN A 910 -24.06 -2.27 -6.68
N VAL A 911 -24.86 -3.31 -6.67
CA VAL A 911 -25.07 -4.17 -7.84
C VAL A 911 -26.03 -3.47 -8.79
N LEU A 912 -25.56 -3.16 -9.99
CA LEU A 912 -26.34 -2.41 -10.99
C LEU A 912 -27.10 -3.32 -11.94
N ALA A 913 -26.45 -4.40 -12.37
CA ALA A 913 -27.01 -5.38 -13.27
C ALA A 913 -26.38 -6.75 -13.03
N THR A 914 -27.14 -7.81 -13.19
CA THR A 914 -26.71 -9.19 -13.18
C THR A 914 -27.39 -9.95 -14.31
N GLY A 915 -26.76 -10.95 -14.88
CA GLY A 915 -27.31 -11.77 -15.94
C GLY A 915 -26.32 -12.11 -17.03
N THR A 916 -26.80 -12.57 -18.16
CA THR A 916 -25.98 -12.82 -19.35
C THR A 916 -25.46 -11.50 -19.94
N PRO A 917 -24.37 -11.52 -20.74
CA PRO A 917 -23.88 -10.32 -21.43
C PRO A 917 -24.97 -9.57 -22.23
N GLU A 918 -25.85 -10.33 -22.88
CA GLU A 918 -26.94 -9.79 -23.67
C GLU A 918 -28.00 -9.09 -22.81
N GLU A 919 -28.31 -9.61 -21.62
CA GLU A 919 -29.22 -9.00 -20.65
C GLU A 919 -28.63 -7.75 -20.03
N VAL A 920 -27.36 -7.81 -19.64
CA VAL A 920 -26.65 -6.67 -19.05
C VAL A 920 -26.49 -5.53 -20.06
N ALA A 921 -26.23 -5.82 -21.34
CA ALA A 921 -26.12 -4.81 -22.39
C ALA A 921 -27.44 -4.01 -22.62
N GLN A 922 -28.60 -4.53 -22.19
CA GLN A 922 -29.87 -3.83 -22.23
C GLN A 922 -30.14 -2.94 -21.02
N SER A 923 -29.34 -3.07 -19.94
CA SER A 923 -29.49 -2.25 -18.75
C SER A 923 -29.21 -0.77 -19.06
N LYS A 924 -29.96 0.11 -18.41
CA LYS A 924 -29.75 1.57 -18.48
C LYS A 924 -28.91 2.08 -17.30
N LYS A 925 -28.51 1.21 -16.38
CA LYS A 925 -27.77 1.58 -15.16
C LYS A 925 -26.28 1.30 -15.35
N GLY A 926 -25.45 2.24 -14.96
CA GLY A 926 -23.97 2.10 -15.04
C GLY A 926 -23.39 2.40 -16.42
N TYR A 927 -22.10 2.19 -16.55
CA TYR A 927 -21.33 2.47 -17.77
C TYR A 927 -21.05 1.21 -18.60
N THR A 928 -20.85 0.07 -17.94
CA THR A 928 -20.56 -1.21 -18.60
C THR A 928 -21.56 -1.60 -19.70
N PRO A 929 -22.88 -1.45 -19.50
CA PRO A 929 -23.87 -1.83 -20.51
C PRO A 929 -23.68 -1.15 -21.87
N ARG A 930 -23.34 0.12 -21.87
CA ARG A 930 -23.10 0.91 -23.09
C ARG A 930 -21.95 0.33 -23.91
N PHE A 931 -20.78 0.17 -23.29
CA PHE A 931 -19.59 -0.33 -23.96
C PHE A 931 -19.74 -1.80 -24.39
N LEU A 932 -20.41 -2.61 -23.55
CA LEU A 932 -20.68 -4.01 -23.86
C LEU A 932 -21.64 -4.14 -25.06
N LYS A 933 -22.65 -3.30 -25.17
CA LYS A 933 -23.57 -3.26 -26.33
C LYS A 933 -22.81 -2.94 -27.61
N GLU A 934 -21.97 -1.90 -27.60
CA GLU A 934 -21.12 -1.51 -28.73
C GLU A 934 -20.22 -2.67 -29.17
N GLU A 935 -19.63 -3.43 -28.20
CA GLU A 935 -18.75 -4.56 -28.47
C GLU A 935 -19.51 -5.78 -29.02
N LEU A 936 -20.70 -6.10 -28.52
CA LEU A 936 -21.54 -7.20 -29.00
C LEU A 936 -22.10 -6.95 -30.40
N GLU A 937 -22.42 -5.68 -30.72
CA GLU A 937 -22.93 -5.27 -32.03
C GLU A 937 -21.82 -5.11 -33.08
N ARG A 938 -20.56 -5.17 -32.70
CA ARG A 938 -19.42 -5.00 -33.59
C ARG A 938 -19.32 -6.17 -34.57
N LYS A 939 -19.49 -5.89 -35.84
CA LYS A 939 -19.46 -6.84 -36.96
C LYS A 939 -18.04 -7.16 -37.42
#